data_b93f09f5b2c54dc070c925ac0e8c90f0
#
_entry.id   b93f09f5b2c54dc070c925ac0e8c90f0
#
_cell.length_a   1.000
_cell.length_b   1.000
_cell.length_c   1.000
_cell.angle_alpha   90.00
_cell.angle_beta   90.00
_cell.angle_gamma   90.00
#
_symmetry.space_group_name_H-M   'P 1'
#
loop_
_entity.id
_entity.type
_entity.pdbx_description
1 polymer ?
#
loop_
_entity_poly.entity_id
_entity_poly.type
_entity_poly.pdbx_seq_one_letter_code
_entity_poly.pdbx_strand_id
1 'polypeptide(L)'
;MADQDIIASSDSGASGIKLAELGHEMRSSFLEYSMSVIVARALPDVRDGLKPVHRRILYAMYDSGITPNRPHSKSARTVGDVIGKYHPHGDSAVYDTMVRMAQDFSMRVPLVDGHGNFGSIDGDSAAAMRYTEARLAKPAMELLRDLEKETVDWNPNYDESLQEPSVLPARFPNLLVNGSNGIAVGMATNIPPHNLGETIDATCMMLDNPDCTTEELMAVMPGPDFPTGGVIMGKKGILDAYETGRGNLTIRSKHEIIEGKNGKHSIVITEIPYQVNRTNLMQKLGELIRDKKLPEISNVHDGADRNSPVDIIIELKQNAIPQVVLNKLYKHTQLQVGWGVIMLALVDGVPRTLSLKEMLHYYILHQEDVVTRRTKYELRKAEERAHILEGLLVALDNIDEVIQIIRSSETDKEASARLTERFGLTDAQTQAILEMRLRRLTGLERHKLEAELKDLKEKIDYFKRILADENLMRQVIKEELLEIKAKYNTPRRTQLSAAAKDIDVEDLIAEEDMVITVTKAGYVKRLPVATYRQQKRGGKGMQGVSLKDNDFVEHLFIASTHSYMLFFSTRGKVYRLKVYEIPEASRQARGTAIVNLLPLEKGETISAIIATKDFPEDEYLMFGTEQGMVKKTSMSLYDRSRRDGLIAINLKEDDNLIAVRRVKQGERVMMVSSAGKAITWDESEVRSMGRDTMGVRGMTVPAGVRVLGMEIARPGTELFVITEKGYGKRTPVADYPLHHRGGQGVFTITMTAKKGQLTAMKVVEESDELMIISEEGVVIRTSVESISQLGRSAQGVRVMNVADSDKVCTCAIATEDKKKDGDEDDDADDFDEVETADSNDVDADEIEADVDVEDELDETEDDE
;
A
#
# COMPACT_ATOMS: atom_id res chain seq x y z
N MET A 1 -7.52 24.69 46.21
CA MET A 1 -8.56 25.31 47.09
C MET A 1 -9.78 24.48 46.85
N ALA A 2 -10.18 23.75 47.86
CA ALA A 2 -11.28 22.76 47.80
C ALA A 2 -12.60 23.54 47.97
N ASP A 3 -13.46 23.43 46.97
CA ASP A 3 -14.85 23.82 47.15
C ASP A 3 -15.59 22.65 47.79
N GLN A 4 -15.85 22.79 49.04
CA GLN A 4 -16.79 21.98 49.80
C GLN A 4 -18.19 22.49 49.48
N ASP A 5 -18.88 21.89 48.54
CA ASP A 5 -20.31 22.09 48.38
C ASP A 5 -21.07 21.27 49.43
N ILE A 6 -21.54 21.98 50.38
CA ILE A 6 -22.42 21.51 51.45
C ILE A 6 -23.78 21.20 50.80
N ILE A 7 -24.09 19.92 50.62
CA ILE A 7 -25.44 19.49 50.26
C ILE A 7 -26.30 19.57 51.53
N ALA A 8 -27.13 20.57 51.59
CA ALA A 8 -28.16 20.69 52.60
C ALA A 8 -29.20 19.57 52.35
N SER A 9 -29.26 18.62 53.24
CA SER A 9 -30.34 17.65 53.34
C SER A 9 -31.65 18.33 53.76
N SER A 10 -32.48 18.69 52.82
CA SER A 10 -33.87 19.05 53.13
C SER A 10 -34.69 17.76 53.14
N ASP A 11 -34.87 17.23 54.32
CA ASP A 11 -35.86 16.20 54.65
C ASP A 11 -37.27 16.79 54.47
N SER A 12 -37.94 16.45 53.35
CA SER A 12 -39.37 16.72 53.16
C SER A 12 -40.04 15.39 52.78
N GLY A 13 -40.71 14.86 53.83
CA GLY A 13 -41.50 13.62 53.71
C GLY A 13 -42.57 13.65 52.61
N ALA A 14 -42.85 12.46 52.13
CA ALA A 14 -44.04 12.08 51.34
C ALA A 14 -43.94 12.26 49.81
N SER A 15 -42.85 11.88 49.19
CA SER A 15 -42.89 11.29 47.85
C SER A 15 -41.56 10.56 47.64
N GLY A 16 -41.57 9.29 47.21
CA GLY A 16 -40.36 8.49 46.94
C GLY A 16 -39.50 8.98 45.78
N ILE A 17 -39.44 10.30 45.56
CA ILE A 17 -38.68 10.96 44.50
C ILE A 17 -37.39 11.50 45.12
N LYS A 18 -36.23 10.90 44.78
CA LYS A 18 -34.93 11.46 45.05
C LYS A 18 -34.56 12.48 43.96
N LEU A 19 -34.28 13.72 44.41
CA LEU A 19 -33.71 14.72 43.50
C LEU A 19 -32.24 14.37 43.28
N ALA A 20 -31.87 14.03 42.03
CA ALA A 20 -30.49 13.84 41.59
C ALA A 20 -30.09 14.97 40.63
N GLU A 21 -28.91 15.52 40.79
CA GLU A 21 -28.37 16.47 39.83
C GLU A 21 -28.02 15.77 38.52
N LEU A 22 -28.68 16.16 37.42
CA LEU A 22 -28.54 15.54 36.11
C LEU A 22 -27.06 15.43 35.67
N GLY A 23 -26.28 16.48 35.93
CA GLY A 23 -24.83 16.50 35.56
C GLY A 23 -24.00 15.49 36.34
N HIS A 24 -24.30 15.23 37.60
CA HIS A 24 -23.62 14.22 38.41
C HIS A 24 -24.05 12.81 37.99
N GLU A 25 -25.35 12.58 37.84
CA GLU A 25 -25.88 11.26 37.41
C GLU A 25 -25.40 10.86 36.04
N MET A 26 -25.39 11.78 35.06
CA MET A 26 -24.88 11.54 33.73
C MET A 26 -23.38 11.19 33.73
N ARG A 27 -22.56 11.87 34.57
CA ARG A 27 -21.12 11.56 34.65
C ARG A 27 -20.89 10.19 35.28
N SER A 28 -21.58 9.86 36.36
CA SER A 28 -21.44 8.57 37.05
C SER A 28 -21.86 7.44 36.15
N SER A 29 -23.07 7.50 35.57
CA SER A 29 -23.60 6.48 34.66
C SER A 29 -22.76 6.31 33.40
N PHE A 30 -22.24 7.42 32.80
CA PHE A 30 -21.36 7.35 31.64
C PHE A 30 -20.02 6.73 31.98
N LEU A 31 -19.48 7.01 33.16
CA LEU A 31 -18.21 6.42 33.62
C LEU A 31 -18.38 4.92 33.80
N GLU A 32 -19.43 4.47 34.51
CA GLU A 32 -19.74 3.06 34.74
C GLU A 32 -19.98 2.32 33.41
N TYR A 33 -20.75 2.90 32.50
CA TYR A 33 -20.95 2.36 31.15
C TYR A 33 -19.63 2.24 30.38
N SER A 34 -18.83 3.32 30.41
CA SER A 34 -17.54 3.33 29.70
C SER A 34 -16.59 2.26 30.25
N MET A 35 -16.49 2.13 31.57
CA MET A 35 -15.66 1.08 32.20
C MET A 35 -16.16 -0.32 31.82
N SER A 36 -17.47 -0.55 31.88
CA SER A 36 -18.07 -1.83 31.46
C SER A 36 -17.76 -2.16 30.01
N VAL A 37 -17.89 -1.21 29.07
CA VAL A 37 -17.55 -1.42 27.65
C VAL A 37 -16.08 -1.69 27.45
N ILE A 38 -15.20 -1.03 28.19
CA ILE A 38 -13.75 -1.21 28.08
C ILE A 38 -13.34 -2.59 28.62
N VAL A 39 -13.69 -2.91 29.88
CA VAL A 39 -13.19 -4.10 30.59
C VAL A 39 -13.98 -5.34 30.27
N ALA A 40 -15.33 -5.24 30.17
CA ALA A 40 -16.20 -6.39 30.08
C ALA A 40 -16.78 -6.68 28.67
N ARG A 41 -16.35 -5.93 27.63
CA ARG A 41 -16.92 -6.12 26.28
C ARG A 41 -15.93 -6.04 25.14
N ALA A 42 -15.22 -4.90 24.97
CA ALA A 42 -14.56 -4.55 23.72
C ALA A 42 -13.09 -4.98 23.62
N LEU A 43 -12.37 -4.96 24.75
CA LEU A 43 -10.93 -5.21 24.75
C LEU A 43 -10.58 -6.64 25.16
N PRO A 44 -9.54 -7.23 24.55
CA PRO A 44 -9.03 -8.56 24.93
C PRO A 44 -8.14 -8.46 26.18
N ASP A 45 -8.10 -9.53 26.96
CA ASP A 45 -7.08 -9.72 28.02
C ASP A 45 -5.75 -10.09 27.35
N VAL A 46 -4.64 -9.54 27.83
CA VAL A 46 -3.31 -9.78 27.25
C VAL A 46 -2.87 -11.23 27.41
N ARG A 47 -3.34 -11.93 28.46
CA ARG A 47 -2.95 -13.28 28.84
C ARG A 47 -3.49 -14.36 27.91
N ASP A 48 -4.80 -14.34 27.60
CA ASP A 48 -5.47 -15.33 26.73
C ASP A 48 -5.92 -14.79 25.38
N GLY A 49 -5.84 -13.47 25.16
CA GLY A 49 -6.22 -12.83 23.91
C GLY A 49 -7.72 -12.82 23.63
N LEU A 50 -8.54 -13.11 24.62
CA LEU A 50 -9.99 -13.26 24.44
C LEU A 50 -10.75 -12.08 25.06
N LYS A 51 -11.83 -11.69 24.39
CA LYS A 51 -12.87 -10.87 24.99
C LYS A 51 -13.78 -11.78 25.85
N PRO A 52 -14.52 -11.22 26.82
CA PRO A 52 -15.41 -12.04 27.68
C PRO A 52 -16.37 -12.96 26.90
N VAL A 53 -16.98 -12.46 25.81
CA VAL A 53 -17.88 -13.28 24.98
C VAL A 53 -17.19 -14.49 24.34
N HIS A 54 -15.96 -14.33 23.82
CA HIS A 54 -15.19 -15.44 23.25
C HIS A 54 -14.87 -16.48 24.31
N ARG A 55 -14.38 -16.03 25.47
CA ARG A 55 -14.04 -16.91 26.60
C ARG A 55 -15.25 -17.69 27.08
N ARG A 56 -16.40 -17.05 27.21
CA ARG A 56 -17.65 -17.68 27.64
C ARG A 56 -18.16 -18.71 26.64
N ILE A 57 -18.05 -18.45 25.32
CA ILE A 57 -18.41 -19.42 24.29
C ILE A 57 -17.53 -20.67 24.38
N LEU A 58 -16.20 -20.50 24.43
CA LEU A 58 -15.27 -21.62 24.48
C LEU A 58 -15.47 -22.43 25.77
N TYR A 59 -15.64 -21.75 26.91
CA TYR A 59 -15.88 -22.41 28.19
C TYR A 59 -17.23 -23.15 28.21
N ALA A 60 -18.32 -22.55 27.74
CA ALA A 60 -19.62 -23.19 27.68
C ALA A 60 -19.62 -24.46 26.81
N MET A 61 -18.89 -24.42 25.66
CA MET A 61 -18.73 -25.60 24.81
C MET A 61 -17.92 -26.69 25.50
N TYR A 62 -16.89 -26.32 26.27
CA TYR A 62 -16.08 -27.24 27.05
C TYR A 62 -16.87 -27.88 28.18
N ASP A 63 -17.57 -27.06 28.97
CA ASP A 63 -18.43 -27.50 30.08
C ASP A 63 -19.55 -28.46 29.62
N SER A 64 -20.15 -28.16 28.47
CA SER A 64 -21.17 -29.01 27.84
C SER A 64 -20.60 -30.24 27.13
N GLY A 65 -19.29 -30.46 27.13
CA GLY A 65 -18.61 -31.60 26.51
C GLY A 65 -18.64 -31.58 24.98
N ILE A 66 -18.80 -30.40 24.34
CA ILE A 66 -18.82 -30.24 22.87
C ILE A 66 -17.36 -30.10 22.36
N THR A 67 -16.61 -31.20 22.50
CA THR A 67 -15.16 -31.29 22.24
C THR A 67 -14.88 -31.84 20.84
N PRO A 68 -13.63 -31.69 20.29
CA PRO A 68 -13.28 -32.14 18.93
C PRO A 68 -13.48 -33.64 18.69
N ASN A 69 -13.46 -34.47 19.74
CA ASN A 69 -13.61 -35.91 19.66
C ASN A 69 -15.08 -36.35 19.69
N ARG A 70 -16.01 -35.43 19.79
CA ARG A 70 -17.47 -35.69 19.81
C ARG A 70 -18.12 -35.19 18.52
N PRO A 71 -19.33 -35.71 18.16
CA PRO A 71 -20.08 -35.15 17.05
C PRO A 71 -20.35 -33.65 17.21
N HIS A 72 -20.55 -32.95 16.09
CA HIS A 72 -21.01 -31.56 16.11
C HIS A 72 -22.38 -31.45 16.81
N SER A 73 -22.61 -30.36 17.49
CA SER A 73 -23.88 -30.02 18.16
C SER A 73 -24.52 -28.80 17.46
N LYS A 74 -25.86 -28.73 17.45
CA LYS A 74 -26.57 -27.56 16.90
C LYS A 74 -26.03 -26.26 17.54
N SER A 75 -25.72 -25.27 16.73
CA SER A 75 -25.20 -23.98 17.19
C SER A 75 -26.14 -23.29 18.17
N ALA A 76 -27.45 -23.42 17.94
CA ALA A 76 -28.50 -22.91 18.83
C ALA A 76 -28.39 -23.43 20.27
N ARG A 77 -27.93 -24.66 20.48
CA ARG A 77 -27.71 -25.21 21.83
C ARG A 77 -26.57 -24.46 22.55
N THR A 78 -25.43 -24.31 21.88
CA THR A 78 -24.30 -23.56 22.45
C THR A 78 -24.69 -22.13 22.76
N VAL A 79 -25.38 -21.44 21.82
CA VAL A 79 -25.83 -20.05 22.02
C VAL A 79 -26.78 -19.98 23.23
N GLY A 80 -27.73 -20.89 23.35
CA GLY A 80 -28.65 -20.97 24.50
C GLY A 80 -27.92 -21.20 25.83
N ASP A 81 -26.94 -22.11 25.87
CA ASP A 81 -26.14 -22.37 27.07
C ASP A 81 -25.32 -21.12 27.49
N VAL A 82 -24.75 -20.43 26.51
CA VAL A 82 -23.96 -19.19 26.77
C VAL A 82 -24.81 -18.08 27.35
N ILE A 83 -25.97 -17.83 26.74
CA ILE A 83 -26.87 -16.74 27.17
C ILE A 83 -27.49 -17.08 28.53
N GLY A 84 -27.97 -18.32 28.69
CA GLY A 84 -28.61 -18.73 29.93
C GLY A 84 -27.72 -18.82 31.13
N LYS A 85 -26.40 -19.10 30.92
CA LYS A 85 -25.50 -19.39 32.03
C LYS A 85 -24.47 -18.26 32.28
N TYR A 86 -23.97 -17.58 31.24
CA TYR A 86 -22.77 -16.75 31.37
C TYR A 86 -22.89 -15.35 30.77
N HIS A 87 -23.66 -15.16 29.66
CA HIS A 87 -23.61 -13.91 28.88
C HIS A 87 -25.02 -13.36 28.59
N PRO A 88 -25.61 -12.50 29.47
CA PRO A 88 -26.98 -12.05 29.38
C PRO A 88 -27.16 -10.96 28.31
N HIS A 89 -26.84 -11.28 27.04
CA HIS A 89 -26.97 -10.38 25.88
C HIS A 89 -27.70 -11.10 24.74
N GLY A 90 -27.93 -10.39 23.62
CA GLY A 90 -28.64 -10.93 22.46
C GLY A 90 -27.99 -12.17 21.84
N ASP A 91 -28.81 -13.12 21.39
CA ASP A 91 -28.40 -14.37 20.76
C ASP A 91 -27.58 -14.17 19.49
N SER A 92 -27.96 -13.17 18.68
CA SER A 92 -27.23 -12.81 17.46
C SER A 92 -25.77 -12.45 17.73
N ALA A 93 -25.47 -11.68 18.79
CA ALA A 93 -24.11 -11.28 19.13
C ALA A 93 -23.24 -12.49 19.50
N VAL A 94 -23.81 -13.46 20.25
CA VAL A 94 -23.12 -14.70 20.63
C VAL A 94 -22.91 -15.57 19.40
N TYR A 95 -23.96 -15.74 18.56
CA TYR A 95 -23.86 -16.55 17.35
C TYR A 95 -22.85 -15.99 16.34
N ASP A 96 -22.90 -14.68 16.04
CA ASP A 96 -21.98 -14.04 15.10
C ASP A 96 -20.52 -14.13 15.58
N THR A 97 -20.31 -14.06 16.91
CA THR A 97 -18.98 -14.27 17.49
C THR A 97 -18.51 -15.71 17.29
N MET A 98 -19.39 -16.70 17.54
CA MET A 98 -19.06 -18.11 17.32
C MET A 98 -18.79 -18.40 15.83
N VAL A 99 -19.60 -17.83 14.92
CA VAL A 99 -19.40 -17.90 13.47
C VAL A 99 -18.02 -17.38 13.09
N ARG A 100 -17.64 -16.20 13.59
CA ARG A 100 -16.33 -15.60 13.29
C ARG A 100 -15.17 -16.47 13.79
N MET A 101 -15.30 -17.14 14.93
CA MET A 101 -14.29 -18.07 15.45
C MET A 101 -14.14 -19.35 14.61
N ALA A 102 -15.14 -19.68 13.75
CA ALA A 102 -15.10 -20.82 12.85
C ALA A 102 -14.57 -20.47 11.43
N GLN A 103 -14.52 -19.18 11.07
CA GLN A 103 -14.12 -18.74 9.73
C GLN A 103 -12.59 -18.75 9.57
N ASP A 104 -12.08 -19.50 8.59
CA ASP A 104 -10.64 -19.62 8.28
C ASP A 104 -10.05 -18.39 7.54
N PHE A 105 -10.94 -17.54 6.99
CA PHE A 105 -10.59 -16.23 6.42
C PHE A 105 -10.65 -15.08 7.45
N SER A 106 -11.21 -15.33 8.66
CA SER A 106 -11.27 -14.36 9.76
C SER A 106 -10.22 -14.65 10.84
N MET A 107 -9.96 -15.94 11.13
CA MET A 107 -9.06 -16.39 12.17
C MET A 107 -7.83 -17.07 11.55
N ARG A 108 -6.63 -16.70 12.02
CA ARG A 108 -5.40 -17.37 11.57
C ARG A 108 -5.35 -18.83 12.02
N VAL A 109 -5.85 -19.08 13.23
CA VAL A 109 -6.07 -20.39 13.82
C VAL A 109 -7.50 -20.46 14.33
N PRO A 110 -8.46 -21.06 13.60
CA PRO A 110 -9.84 -21.19 14.03
C PRO A 110 -9.98 -21.92 15.36
N LEU A 111 -10.87 -21.42 16.22
CA LEU A 111 -11.13 -21.99 17.57
C LEU A 111 -12.42 -22.81 17.61
N VAL A 112 -13.29 -22.65 16.64
CA VAL A 112 -14.54 -23.42 16.47
C VAL A 112 -14.47 -24.20 15.16
N ASP A 113 -14.88 -25.45 15.19
CA ASP A 113 -15.05 -26.32 14.03
C ASP A 113 -16.53 -26.33 13.68
N GLY A 114 -16.87 -25.65 12.58
CA GLY A 114 -18.24 -25.46 12.10
C GLY A 114 -18.62 -26.45 11.02
N HIS A 115 -19.87 -26.93 11.06
CA HIS A 115 -20.48 -27.75 10.01
C HIS A 115 -21.75 -27.07 9.47
N GLY A 116 -21.79 -26.86 8.14
CA GLY A 116 -22.82 -26.09 7.47
C GLY A 116 -22.29 -24.77 6.90
N ASN A 117 -23.18 -23.82 6.63
CA ASN A 117 -22.81 -22.51 6.09
C ASN A 117 -22.49 -21.54 7.24
N PHE A 118 -21.20 -21.23 7.41
CA PHE A 118 -20.65 -20.24 8.35
C PHE A 118 -20.25 -18.92 7.65
N GLY A 119 -20.86 -18.59 6.51
CA GLY A 119 -20.52 -17.43 5.71
C GLY A 119 -19.36 -17.68 4.75
N SER A 120 -19.05 -16.68 3.92
CA SER A 120 -18.00 -16.74 2.92
C SER A 120 -17.17 -15.43 2.87
N ILE A 121 -16.03 -15.47 2.20
CA ILE A 121 -15.21 -14.29 1.91
C ILE A 121 -15.94 -13.29 0.99
N ASP A 122 -17.00 -13.71 0.34
CA ASP A 122 -17.88 -12.90 -0.51
C ASP A 122 -18.82 -12.01 0.30
N GLY A 123 -18.87 -12.24 1.62
CA GLY A 123 -19.74 -11.51 2.53
C GLY A 123 -21.11 -12.15 2.70
N ASP A 124 -21.28 -13.39 2.25
CA ASP A 124 -22.50 -14.13 2.56
C ASP A 124 -22.63 -14.33 4.07
N SER A 125 -23.81 -14.13 4.57
CA SER A 125 -24.13 -14.37 5.98
C SER A 125 -24.13 -15.86 6.30
N ALA A 126 -23.78 -16.20 7.55
CA ALA A 126 -23.98 -17.56 8.03
C ALA A 126 -25.47 -17.93 8.02
N ALA A 127 -25.76 -19.21 7.81
CA ALA A 127 -27.12 -19.71 7.96
C ALA A 127 -27.59 -19.56 9.41
N ALA A 128 -28.89 -19.49 9.63
CA ALA A 128 -29.46 -19.37 10.99
C ALA A 128 -28.95 -20.51 11.90
N MET A 129 -28.75 -20.20 13.18
CA MET A 129 -28.12 -21.11 14.18
C MET A 129 -28.82 -22.46 14.37
N ARG A 130 -30.09 -22.57 13.95
CA ARG A 130 -30.86 -23.83 13.96
C ARG A 130 -30.42 -24.80 12.87
N TYR A 131 -29.77 -24.33 11.79
CA TYR A 131 -29.26 -25.15 10.68
C TYR A 131 -27.78 -25.53 10.83
N THR A 132 -26.96 -24.66 11.41
CA THR A 132 -25.55 -24.90 11.59
C THR A 132 -25.25 -25.77 12.81
N GLU A 133 -24.12 -26.45 12.76
CA GLU A 133 -23.59 -27.24 13.88
C GLU A 133 -22.17 -26.84 14.18
N ALA A 134 -21.74 -26.90 15.42
CA ALA A 134 -20.41 -26.51 15.86
C ALA A 134 -19.87 -27.44 16.96
N ARG A 135 -18.56 -27.48 17.08
CA ARG A 135 -17.80 -28.03 18.20
C ARG A 135 -16.50 -27.26 18.37
N LEU A 136 -15.81 -27.45 19.48
CA LEU A 136 -14.48 -26.90 19.68
C LEU A 136 -13.51 -27.42 18.61
N ALA A 137 -12.68 -26.55 18.06
CA ALA A 137 -11.56 -26.97 17.23
C ALA A 137 -10.43 -27.54 18.11
N LYS A 138 -9.55 -28.37 17.52
CA LYS A 138 -8.43 -28.95 18.28
C LYS A 138 -7.52 -27.88 18.92
N PRO A 139 -7.16 -26.75 18.28
CA PRO A 139 -6.35 -25.70 18.93
C PRO A 139 -7.05 -25.05 20.14
N ALA A 140 -8.38 -24.95 20.14
CA ALA A 140 -9.13 -24.40 21.27
C ALA A 140 -8.94 -25.21 22.55
N MET A 141 -8.73 -26.54 22.42
CA MET A 141 -8.45 -27.39 23.57
C MET A 141 -7.14 -27.05 24.27
N GLU A 142 -6.15 -26.49 23.55
CA GLU A 142 -4.91 -26.03 24.14
C GLU A 142 -5.08 -24.72 24.93
N LEU A 143 -6.12 -23.92 24.63
CA LEU A 143 -6.47 -22.75 25.43
C LEU A 143 -7.16 -23.13 26.75
N LEU A 144 -7.90 -24.25 26.76
CA LEU A 144 -8.73 -24.72 27.86
C LEU A 144 -8.05 -25.81 28.70
N ARG A 145 -6.90 -26.34 28.24
CA ARG A 145 -6.19 -27.42 28.86
C ARG A 145 -5.78 -27.06 30.28
N ASP A 146 -5.92 -28.01 31.19
CA ASP A 146 -5.58 -27.89 32.61
C ASP A 146 -6.45 -26.88 33.40
N LEU A 147 -7.59 -26.42 32.84
CA LEU A 147 -8.53 -25.52 33.53
C LEU A 147 -9.05 -26.10 34.85
N GLU A 148 -9.18 -27.44 34.93
CA GLU A 148 -9.66 -28.19 36.12
C GLU A 148 -8.60 -28.31 37.21
N LYS A 149 -7.35 -27.88 36.96
CA LYS A 149 -6.22 -28.02 37.90
C LYS A 149 -5.93 -26.73 38.69
N GLU A 150 -6.94 -25.89 38.90
CA GLU A 150 -6.82 -24.65 39.69
C GLU A 150 -5.81 -23.66 39.09
N THR A 151 -5.63 -23.68 37.77
CA THR A 151 -4.60 -22.91 37.07
C THR A 151 -4.94 -21.43 36.91
N VAL A 152 -6.22 -21.07 37.03
CA VAL A 152 -6.75 -19.70 36.88
C VAL A 152 -7.75 -19.40 38.00
N ASP A 153 -8.05 -18.11 38.17
CA ASP A 153 -9.08 -17.67 39.11
C ASP A 153 -10.48 -17.78 38.47
N TRP A 154 -11.49 -17.95 39.32
CA TRP A 154 -12.87 -18.10 38.95
C TRP A 154 -13.70 -16.94 39.47
N ASN A 155 -14.56 -16.39 38.64
CA ASN A 155 -15.50 -15.34 39.02
C ASN A 155 -16.94 -15.88 39.02
N PRO A 156 -17.84 -15.37 39.88
CA PRO A 156 -19.27 -15.66 39.74
C PRO A 156 -19.78 -15.17 38.40
N ASN A 157 -20.74 -15.90 37.82
CA ASN A 157 -21.47 -15.46 36.63
C ASN A 157 -22.41 -14.28 36.99
N TYR A 158 -23.20 -13.78 36.02
CA TYR A 158 -24.03 -12.59 36.16
C TYR A 158 -25.16 -12.70 37.24
N ASP A 159 -25.61 -13.90 37.56
CA ASP A 159 -26.66 -14.19 38.58
C ASP A 159 -26.09 -14.90 39.82
N GLU A 160 -24.78 -15.02 39.94
CA GLU A 160 -24.05 -15.70 41.05
C GLU A 160 -24.40 -17.19 41.26
N SER A 161 -25.11 -17.79 40.30
CA SER A 161 -25.48 -19.20 40.38
C SER A 161 -24.38 -20.18 39.97
N LEU A 162 -23.49 -19.76 39.10
CA LEU A 162 -22.39 -20.53 38.54
C LEU A 162 -21.06 -19.73 38.62
N GLN A 163 -19.99 -20.41 38.29
CA GLN A 163 -18.66 -19.77 38.17
C GLN A 163 -18.17 -19.84 36.73
N GLU A 164 -17.45 -18.81 36.29
CA GLU A 164 -16.76 -18.76 35.02
C GLU A 164 -15.28 -18.43 35.23
N PRO A 165 -14.38 -18.92 34.35
CA PRO A 165 -12.96 -18.60 34.48
C PRO A 165 -12.71 -17.13 34.13
N SER A 166 -11.93 -16.42 34.96
CA SER A 166 -11.55 -15.03 34.73
C SER A 166 -10.69 -14.88 33.47
N VAL A 167 -9.87 -15.90 33.20
CA VAL A 167 -8.95 -16.01 32.05
C VAL A 167 -8.75 -17.49 31.73
N LEU A 168 -8.38 -17.86 30.51
CA LEU A 168 -8.03 -19.25 30.18
C LEU A 168 -6.53 -19.49 30.36
N PRO A 169 -6.11 -20.76 30.60
CA PRO A 169 -4.69 -21.12 30.70
C PRO A 169 -3.86 -20.80 29.45
N ALA A 170 -4.48 -20.85 28.27
CA ALA A 170 -3.95 -20.37 26.99
C ALA A 170 -2.50 -20.79 26.70
N ARG A 171 -2.25 -22.09 26.46
CA ARG A 171 -0.90 -22.66 26.24
C ARG A 171 -0.16 -22.14 24.99
N PHE A 172 -0.76 -21.25 24.18
CA PHE A 172 -0.08 -20.50 23.12
C PHE A 172 -0.55 -19.04 23.13
N PRO A 173 0.26 -18.08 22.64
CA PRO A 173 -0.04 -16.65 22.72
C PRO A 173 -1.13 -16.23 21.72
N ASN A 174 -2.38 -16.59 22.03
CA ASN A 174 -3.55 -16.43 21.16
C ASN A 174 -3.81 -14.98 20.76
N LEU A 175 -3.49 -13.99 21.62
CA LEU A 175 -3.66 -12.58 21.31
C LEU A 175 -2.88 -12.18 20.05
N LEU A 176 -1.65 -12.63 19.92
CA LEU A 176 -0.80 -12.36 18.75
C LEU A 176 -1.16 -13.27 17.58
N VAL A 177 -1.45 -14.55 17.83
CA VAL A 177 -1.75 -15.52 16.77
C VAL A 177 -3.02 -15.15 16.01
N ASN A 178 -4.11 -14.88 16.71
CA ASN A 178 -5.41 -14.57 16.08
C ASN A 178 -5.71 -13.07 15.99
N GLY A 179 -4.95 -12.25 16.72
CA GLY A 179 -5.21 -10.83 16.80
C GLY A 179 -6.52 -10.50 17.54
N SER A 180 -6.86 -9.23 17.58
CA SER A 180 -8.15 -8.75 18.10
C SER A 180 -8.49 -7.39 17.50
N ASN A 181 -9.78 -7.18 17.24
CA ASN A 181 -10.32 -5.89 16.79
C ASN A 181 -11.50 -5.52 17.69
N GLY A 182 -11.53 -4.29 18.20
CA GLY A 182 -12.60 -3.83 19.08
C GLY A 182 -12.64 -2.32 19.23
N ILE A 183 -13.86 -1.80 19.38
CA ILE A 183 -14.11 -0.37 19.57
C ILE A 183 -14.73 -0.20 20.95
N ALA A 184 -14.05 0.51 21.84
CA ALA A 184 -14.51 0.87 23.17
C ALA A 184 -14.81 2.38 23.25
N VAL A 185 -15.20 2.87 24.40
CA VAL A 185 -15.42 4.31 24.62
C VAL A 185 -14.06 5.01 24.74
N GLY A 186 -13.79 5.93 23.82
CA GLY A 186 -12.56 6.72 23.80
C GLY A 186 -11.29 5.99 23.34
N MET A 187 -11.36 4.69 23.01
CA MET A 187 -10.22 3.90 22.55
C MET A 187 -10.63 2.73 21.65
N ALA A 188 -9.70 2.23 20.87
CA ALA A 188 -9.91 1.08 20.01
C ALA A 188 -8.67 0.18 20.04
N THR A 189 -8.88 -1.11 19.83
CA THR A 189 -7.81 -2.10 19.60
C THR A 189 -7.91 -2.64 18.18
N ASN A 190 -6.75 -2.85 17.54
CA ASN A 190 -6.66 -3.48 16.23
C ASN A 190 -5.32 -4.20 16.12
N ILE A 191 -5.25 -5.38 16.73
CA ILE A 191 -4.06 -6.21 16.79
C ILE A 191 -4.11 -7.18 15.60
N PRO A 192 -3.11 -7.15 14.70
CA PRO A 192 -3.09 -8.04 13.55
C PRO A 192 -2.76 -9.48 13.96
N PRO A 193 -3.26 -10.49 13.22
CA PRO A 193 -2.90 -11.88 13.42
C PRO A 193 -1.46 -12.17 12.95
N HIS A 194 -0.83 -13.20 13.54
CA HIS A 194 0.53 -13.63 13.24
C HIS A 194 0.63 -15.14 13.04
N ASN A 195 1.73 -15.59 12.47
CA ASN A 195 2.00 -17.01 12.30
C ASN A 195 2.25 -17.68 13.66
N LEU A 196 1.59 -18.82 13.92
CA LEU A 196 1.69 -19.55 15.18
C LEU A 196 3.14 -19.97 15.48
N GLY A 197 3.82 -20.55 14.49
CA GLY A 197 5.20 -21.02 14.67
C GLY A 197 6.18 -19.89 14.96
N GLU A 198 6.08 -18.77 14.24
CA GLU A 198 6.92 -17.59 14.44
C GLU A 198 6.66 -16.93 15.80
N THR A 199 5.41 -16.87 16.22
CA THR A 199 5.04 -16.32 17.53
C THR A 199 5.56 -17.19 18.68
N ILE A 200 5.50 -18.52 18.53
CA ILE A 200 6.09 -19.46 19.50
C ILE A 200 7.62 -19.31 19.52
N ASP A 201 8.27 -19.21 18.35
CA ASP A 201 9.73 -19.03 18.29
C ASP A 201 10.16 -17.71 18.97
N ALA A 202 9.42 -16.62 18.76
CA ALA A 202 9.66 -15.34 19.43
C ALA A 202 9.47 -15.46 20.96
N THR A 203 8.45 -16.19 21.40
CA THR A 203 8.22 -16.47 22.83
C THR A 203 9.37 -17.29 23.42
N CYS A 204 9.82 -18.34 22.72
CA CYS A 204 10.97 -19.15 23.15
C CYS A 204 12.26 -18.32 23.20
N MET A 205 12.48 -17.42 22.24
CA MET A 205 13.62 -16.49 22.27
C MET A 205 13.61 -15.60 23.52
N MET A 206 12.44 -15.06 23.90
CA MET A 206 12.29 -14.26 25.13
C MET A 206 12.45 -15.07 26.42
N LEU A 207 12.06 -16.35 26.44
CA LEU A 207 12.31 -17.25 27.57
C LEU A 207 13.82 -17.50 27.77
N ASP A 208 14.57 -17.63 26.66
CA ASP A 208 16.03 -17.82 26.68
C ASP A 208 16.79 -16.51 26.97
N ASN A 209 16.32 -15.38 26.43
CA ASN A 209 16.94 -14.06 26.63
C ASN A 209 15.86 -12.96 26.79
N PRO A 210 15.48 -12.61 28.04
CA PRO A 210 14.50 -11.58 28.33
C PRO A 210 14.88 -10.19 27.84
N ASP A 211 16.18 -9.93 27.61
CA ASP A 211 16.69 -8.63 27.17
C ASP A 211 16.82 -8.50 25.64
N CYS A 212 16.32 -9.48 24.86
CA CYS A 212 16.36 -9.42 23.41
C CYS A 212 15.72 -8.14 22.87
N THR A 213 16.27 -7.62 21.76
CA THR A 213 15.78 -6.41 21.10
C THR A 213 14.59 -6.71 20.19
N THR A 214 13.83 -5.67 19.82
CA THR A 214 12.72 -5.79 18.85
C THR A 214 13.24 -6.26 17.48
N GLU A 215 14.45 -5.85 17.08
CA GLU A 215 15.06 -6.28 15.83
C GLU A 215 15.37 -7.79 15.82
N GLU A 216 15.88 -8.32 16.94
CA GLU A 216 16.11 -9.77 17.11
C GLU A 216 14.80 -10.54 17.05
N LEU A 217 13.73 -10.05 17.70
CA LEU A 217 12.40 -10.63 17.62
C LEU A 217 11.87 -10.61 16.19
N MET A 218 12.10 -9.53 15.42
CA MET A 218 11.70 -9.42 14.02
C MET A 218 12.47 -10.35 13.10
N ALA A 219 13.65 -10.84 13.48
CA ALA A 219 14.37 -11.86 12.72
C ALA A 219 13.60 -13.20 12.70
N VAL A 220 12.88 -13.51 13.78
CA VAL A 220 12.10 -14.74 13.94
C VAL A 220 10.62 -14.54 13.58
N MET A 221 10.06 -13.38 13.92
CA MET A 221 8.66 -12.98 13.67
C MET A 221 8.64 -11.69 12.84
N PRO A 222 8.85 -11.77 11.52
CA PRO A 222 9.14 -10.61 10.67
C PRO A 222 7.95 -9.67 10.44
N GLY A 223 6.74 -10.08 10.80
CA GLY A 223 5.53 -9.27 10.65
C GLY A 223 4.24 -10.06 10.77
N PRO A 224 3.09 -9.39 10.68
CA PRO A 224 1.77 -10.01 10.67
C PRO A 224 1.61 -11.08 9.59
N ASP A 225 0.71 -12.03 9.82
CA ASP A 225 0.38 -13.12 8.91
C ASP A 225 -1.14 -13.26 8.82
N PHE A 226 -1.73 -12.58 7.84
CA PHE A 226 -3.18 -12.52 7.67
C PHE A 226 -3.75 -13.83 7.11
N PRO A 227 -4.95 -14.25 7.55
CA PRO A 227 -5.62 -15.46 7.07
C PRO A 227 -5.82 -15.49 5.55
N THR A 228 -6.09 -14.34 4.94
CA THR A 228 -6.34 -14.18 3.49
C THR A 228 -5.06 -13.98 2.67
N GLY A 229 -3.87 -14.01 3.29
CA GLY A 229 -2.61 -13.80 2.60
C GLY A 229 -2.33 -12.32 2.27
N GLY A 230 -2.02 -12.04 1.01
CA GLY A 230 -1.66 -10.72 0.51
C GLY A 230 -0.19 -10.35 0.75
N VAL A 231 0.16 -9.10 0.44
CA VAL A 231 1.53 -8.58 0.52
C VAL A 231 1.57 -7.33 1.39
N ILE A 232 2.37 -7.32 2.45
CA ILE A 232 2.63 -6.12 3.26
C ILE A 232 3.78 -5.35 2.61
N MET A 233 3.55 -4.05 2.36
CA MET A 233 4.49 -3.16 1.69
C MET A 233 5.31 -2.37 2.71
N GLY A 234 6.63 -2.58 2.71
CA GLY A 234 7.57 -1.90 3.61
C GLY A 234 7.63 -2.49 5.02
N LYS A 235 8.77 -2.29 5.69
CA LYS A 235 9.03 -2.80 7.05
C LYS A 235 8.80 -1.76 8.15
N LYS A 236 8.79 -0.46 7.79
CA LYS A 236 8.73 0.63 8.78
C LYS A 236 7.47 0.57 9.65
N GLY A 237 6.30 0.38 9.02
CA GLY A 237 5.05 0.31 9.79
C GLY A 237 4.97 -0.90 10.73
N ILE A 238 5.65 -2.01 10.40
CA ILE A 238 5.77 -3.18 11.27
C ILE A 238 6.67 -2.85 12.47
N LEU A 239 7.84 -2.25 12.21
CA LEU A 239 8.78 -1.84 13.26
C LEU A 239 8.12 -0.85 14.23
N ASP A 240 7.48 0.21 13.71
CA ASP A 240 6.76 1.20 14.52
C ASP A 240 5.69 0.52 15.41
N ALA A 241 4.94 -0.45 14.85
CA ALA A 241 3.92 -1.20 15.59
C ALA A 241 4.54 -2.06 16.70
N TYR A 242 5.64 -2.73 16.44
CA TYR A 242 6.28 -3.64 17.40
C TYR A 242 7.02 -2.90 18.52
N GLU A 243 7.55 -1.71 18.24
CA GLU A 243 8.22 -0.88 19.24
C GLU A 243 7.24 -0.07 20.09
N THR A 244 6.25 0.55 19.46
CA THR A 244 5.38 1.54 20.12
C THR A 244 3.96 1.06 20.39
N GLY A 245 3.60 -0.11 19.87
CA GLY A 245 2.22 -0.59 19.87
C GLY A 245 1.32 0.12 18.86
N ARG A 246 1.85 1.00 18.00
CA ARG A 246 1.10 1.71 16.95
C ARG A 246 1.88 1.76 15.66
N GLY A 247 1.22 1.45 14.55
CA GLY A 247 1.84 1.49 13.23
C GLY A 247 0.81 1.49 12.11
N ASN A 248 1.24 1.84 10.90
CA ASN A 248 0.41 1.77 9.70
C ASN A 248 1.03 0.81 8.70
N LEU A 249 0.27 -0.19 8.31
CA LEU A 249 0.65 -1.17 7.30
C LEU A 249 -0.08 -0.87 6.01
N THR A 250 0.59 -1.03 4.89
CA THR A 250 -0.05 -1.03 3.57
C THR A 250 -0.10 -2.48 3.08
N ILE A 251 -1.32 -3.00 2.89
CA ILE A 251 -1.55 -4.37 2.45
C ILE A 251 -2.05 -4.33 1.01
N ARG A 252 -1.40 -5.07 0.12
CA ARG A 252 -1.80 -5.26 -1.28
C ARG A 252 -2.29 -6.68 -1.54
N SER A 253 -3.18 -6.79 -2.51
CA SER A 253 -3.54 -8.08 -3.11
C SER A 253 -2.32 -8.73 -3.75
N LYS A 254 -2.31 -10.05 -3.78
CA LYS A 254 -1.37 -10.80 -4.61
C LYS A 254 -1.94 -10.93 -6.01
N HIS A 255 -1.10 -10.72 -7.00
CA HIS A 255 -1.51 -10.75 -8.40
C HIS A 255 -0.46 -11.44 -9.26
N GLU A 256 -0.92 -11.91 -10.41
CA GLU A 256 -0.08 -12.45 -11.49
C GLU A 256 -0.50 -11.77 -12.80
N ILE A 257 0.47 -11.42 -13.64
CA ILE A 257 0.22 -10.88 -14.97
C ILE A 257 0.44 -12.02 -15.97
N ILE A 258 -0.61 -12.37 -16.69
CA ILE A 258 -0.59 -13.45 -17.68
C ILE A 258 -0.68 -12.84 -19.07
N GLU A 259 0.28 -13.18 -19.92
CA GLU A 259 0.25 -12.84 -21.35
C GLU A 259 -0.59 -13.86 -22.11
N GLY A 260 -1.64 -13.37 -22.74
CA GLY A 260 -2.56 -14.15 -23.55
C GLY A 260 -2.20 -14.18 -25.03
N LYS A 261 -2.99 -14.90 -25.82
CA LYS A 261 -2.84 -14.93 -27.28
C LYS A 261 -3.03 -13.51 -27.86
N ASN A 262 -2.21 -13.13 -28.82
CA ASN A 262 -2.22 -11.82 -29.51
C ASN A 262 -1.75 -10.63 -28.66
N GLY A 263 -0.84 -10.81 -27.72
CA GLY A 263 -0.27 -9.72 -26.92
C GLY A 263 -1.28 -9.00 -26.00
N LYS A 264 -2.41 -9.65 -25.69
CA LYS A 264 -3.32 -9.19 -24.64
C LYS A 264 -2.85 -9.67 -23.30
N HIS A 265 -2.91 -8.82 -22.29
CA HIS A 265 -2.56 -9.17 -20.92
C HIS A 265 -3.82 -9.30 -20.05
N SER A 266 -3.74 -10.17 -19.07
CA SER A 266 -4.73 -10.29 -17.98
C SER A 266 -4.02 -10.18 -16.64
N ILE A 267 -4.65 -9.46 -15.70
CA ILE A 267 -4.20 -9.40 -14.31
C ILE A 267 -5.10 -10.35 -13.52
N VAL A 268 -4.50 -11.37 -12.92
CA VAL A 268 -5.18 -12.35 -12.09
C VAL A 268 -4.89 -12.07 -10.63
N ILE A 269 -5.92 -11.81 -9.82
CA ILE A 269 -5.81 -11.55 -8.38
C ILE A 269 -6.12 -12.86 -7.65
N THR A 270 -5.13 -13.41 -6.96
CA THR A 270 -5.24 -14.69 -6.23
C THR A 270 -5.46 -14.54 -4.74
N GLU A 271 -5.11 -13.38 -4.15
CA GLU A 271 -5.33 -13.08 -2.74
C GLU A 271 -5.78 -11.62 -2.59
N ILE A 272 -6.73 -11.37 -1.69
CA ILE A 272 -7.22 -10.02 -1.37
C ILE A 272 -6.80 -9.61 0.04
N PRO A 273 -6.67 -8.31 0.33
CA PRO A 273 -6.31 -7.83 1.66
C PRO A 273 -7.33 -8.29 2.72
N TYR A 274 -6.83 -8.50 3.94
CA TYR A 274 -7.62 -8.95 5.07
C TYR A 274 -8.80 -8.03 5.36
N GLN A 275 -9.97 -8.62 5.63
CA GLN A 275 -11.26 -7.96 5.87
C GLN A 275 -11.85 -7.23 4.64
N VAL A 276 -11.33 -7.42 3.46
CA VAL A 276 -11.96 -6.95 2.22
C VAL A 276 -13.01 -7.95 1.75
N ASN A 277 -14.20 -7.44 1.46
CA ASN A 277 -15.30 -8.23 0.88
C ASN A 277 -15.10 -8.32 -0.64
N ARG A 278 -15.05 -9.56 -1.18
CA ARG A 278 -14.80 -9.82 -2.60
C ARG A 278 -15.93 -9.28 -3.50
N THR A 279 -17.19 -9.48 -3.12
CA THR A 279 -18.35 -9.01 -3.89
C THR A 279 -18.36 -7.48 -4.00
N ASN A 280 -18.13 -6.76 -2.90
CA ASN A 280 -18.05 -5.30 -2.93
C ASN A 280 -16.88 -4.81 -3.79
N LEU A 281 -15.75 -5.52 -3.77
CA LEU A 281 -14.61 -5.23 -4.62
C LEU A 281 -14.96 -5.40 -6.11
N MET A 282 -15.63 -6.51 -6.48
CA MET A 282 -16.09 -6.76 -7.84
C MET A 282 -17.11 -5.72 -8.33
N GLN A 283 -18.05 -5.34 -7.49
CA GLN A 283 -19.01 -4.27 -7.80
C GLN A 283 -18.28 -2.95 -8.05
N LYS A 284 -17.30 -2.61 -7.22
CA LYS A 284 -16.50 -1.39 -7.38
C LYS A 284 -15.70 -1.38 -8.67
N LEU A 285 -15.11 -2.51 -9.05
CA LEU A 285 -14.43 -2.68 -10.34
C LEU A 285 -15.40 -2.43 -11.51
N GLY A 286 -16.60 -3.02 -11.46
CA GLY A 286 -17.64 -2.82 -12.47
C GLY A 286 -18.09 -1.35 -12.58
N GLU A 287 -18.21 -0.62 -11.47
CA GLU A 287 -18.50 0.82 -11.46
C GLU A 287 -17.42 1.64 -12.17
N LEU A 288 -16.14 1.39 -11.81
CA LEU A 288 -15.00 2.12 -12.38
C LEU A 288 -14.86 1.92 -13.90
N ILE A 289 -15.20 0.72 -14.38
CA ILE A 289 -15.21 0.41 -15.82
C ILE A 289 -16.36 1.15 -16.52
N ARG A 290 -17.57 1.10 -15.97
CA ARG A 290 -18.77 1.77 -16.49
C ARG A 290 -18.59 3.29 -16.54
N ASP A 291 -17.98 3.87 -15.50
CA ASP A 291 -17.65 5.30 -15.39
C ASP A 291 -16.47 5.71 -16.27
N LYS A 292 -15.86 4.77 -17.02
CA LYS A 292 -14.69 5.00 -17.88
C LYS A 292 -13.47 5.56 -17.13
N LYS A 293 -13.37 5.31 -15.81
CA LYS A 293 -12.19 5.67 -15.02
C LYS A 293 -11.01 4.73 -15.24
N LEU A 294 -11.30 3.51 -15.70
CA LEU A 294 -10.33 2.48 -16.10
C LEU A 294 -10.63 2.02 -17.54
N PRO A 295 -10.42 2.90 -18.53
CA PRO A 295 -10.76 2.60 -19.93
C PRO A 295 -9.89 1.51 -20.54
N GLU A 296 -8.77 1.17 -19.94
CA GLU A 296 -7.83 0.15 -20.38
C GLU A 296 -8.32 -1.28 -20.11
N ILE A 297 -9.30 -1.46 -19.22
CA ILE A 297 -9.89 -2.76 -18.90
C ILE A 297 -10.94 -3.12 -19.94
N SER A 298 -10.87 -4.35 -20.44
CA SER A 298 -11.85 -4.91 -21.37
C SER A 298 -13.01 -5.56 -20.62
N ASN A 299 -12.70 -6.44 -19.66
CA ASN A 299 -13.67 -7.19 -18.89
C ASN A 299 -13.11 -7.62 -17.53
N VAL A 300 -14.00 -8.00 -16.61
CA VAL A 300 -13.63 -8.59 -15.33
C VAL A 300 -14.48 -9.83 -15.11
N HIS A 301 -13.82 -10.96 -14.84
CA HIS A 301 -14.46 -12.25 -14.59
C HIS A 301 -14.16 -12.72 -13.16
N ASP A 302 -15.10 -13.43 -12.61
CA ASP A 302 -14.92 -14.22 -11.40
C ASP A 302 -14.56 -15.66 -11.80
N GLY A 303 -13.33 -16.08 -11.54
CA GLY A 303 -12.82 -17.42 -11.79
C GLY A 303 -12.81 -18.30 -10.54
N ALA A 304 -13.33 -17.78 -9.40
CA ALA A 304 -13.25 -18.47 -8.12
C ALA A 304 -13.91 -19.85 -8.15
N ASP A 305 -13.21 -20.83 -7.62
CA ASP A 305 -13.69 -22.18 -7.42
C ASP A 305 -13.43 -22.64 -5.97
N ARG A 306 -13.76 -23.91 -5.68
CA ARG A 306 -13.55 -24.47 -4.34
C ARG A 306 -12.07 -24.56 -3.93
N ASN A 307 -11.14 -24.65 -4.90
CA ASN A 307 -9.71 -24.77 -4.66
C ASN A 307 -9.03 -23.38 -4.61
N SER A 308 -9.58 -22.44 -5.38
CA SER A 308 -9.13 -21.04 -5.45
C SER A 308 -10.29 -20.11 -5.09
N PRO A 309 -10.55 -19.87 -3.79
CA PRO A 309 -11.69 -19.07 -3.35
C PRO A 309 -11.58 -17.59 -3.74
N VAL A 310 -10.41 -17.14 -4.14
CA VAL A 310 -10.18 -15.83 -4.74
C VAL A 310 -9.47 -16.02 -6.07
N ASP A 311 -10.15 -15.71 -7.17
CA ASP A 311 -9.60 -15.71 -8.52
C ASP A 311 -10.34 -14.66 -9.35
N ILE A 312 -9.83 -13.40 -9.32
CA ILE A 312 -10.42 -12.29 -10.05
C ILE A 312 -9.57 -12.04 -11.30
N ILE A 313 -10.13 -12.31 -12.47
CA ILE A 313 -9.46 -12.15 -13.76
C ILE A 313 -9.85 -10.82 -14.38
N ILE A 314 -8.89 -9.92 -14.53
CA ILE A 314 -9.06 -8.58 -15.13
C ILE A 314 -8.41 -8.61 -16.51
N GLU A 315 -9.22 -8.67 -17.58
CA GLU A 315 -8.75 -8.65 -18.95
C GLU A 315 -8.45 -7.23 -19.42
N LEU A 316 -7.26 -7.02 -19.96
CA LEU A 316 -6.85 -5.73 -20.50
C LEU A 316 -7.11 -5.61 -22.00
N LYS A 317 -7.30 -4.38 -22.46
CA LYS A 317 -7.36 -4.07 -23.90
C LYS A 317 -5.98 -4.20 -24.53
N GLN A 318 -5.94 -4.40 -25.85
CA GLN A 318 -4.70 -4.38 -26.60
C GLN A 318 -3.95 -3.06 -26.36
N ASN A 319 -2.64 -3.10 -26.18
CA ASN A 319 -1.75 -1.98 -25.86
C ASN A 319 -1.92 -1.36 -24.46
N ALA A 320 -2.71 -1.93 -23.57
CA ALA A 320 -2.73 -1.49 -22.18
C ALA A 320 -1.46 -1.96 -21.45
N ILE A 321 -0.83 -1.07 -20.68
CA ILE A 321 0.34 -1.39 -19.88
C ILE A 321 -0.14 -1.95 -18.53
N PRO A 322 0.09 -3.26 -18.23
CA PRO A 322 -0.47 -3.90 -17.04
C PRO A 322 -0.09 -3.22 -15.74
N GLN A 323 1.16 -2.75 -15.62
CA GLN A 323 1.64 -2.10 -14.40
C GLN A 323 0.93 -0.78 -14.11
N VAL A 324 0.63 0.02 -15.14
CA VAL A 324 -0.11 1.29 -15.00
C VAL A 324 -1.54 1.02 -14.56
N VAL A 325 -2.19 0.01 -15.18
CA VAL A 325 -3.55 -0.39 -14.79
C VAL A 325 -3.58 -0.90 -13.36
N LEU A 326 -2.59 -1.71 -12.96
CA LEU A 326 -2.47 -2.23 -11.60
C LEU A 326 -2.30 -1.09 -10.57
N ASN A 327 -1.48 -0.09 -10.85
CA ASN A 327 -1.31 1.08 -10.00
C ASN A 327 -2.61 1.88 -9.86
N LYS A 328 -3.36 2.05 -10.96
CA LYS A 328 -4.70 2.68 -10.94
C LYS A 328 -5.69 1.86 -10.10
N LEU A 329 -5.67 0.53 -10.21
CA LEU A 329 -6.48 -0.38 -9.40
C LEU A 329 -6.16 -0.23 -7.90
N TYR A 330 -4.90 -0.20 -7.51
CA TYR A 330 -4.48 0.03 -6.12
C TYR A 330 -4.94 1.39 -5.57
N LYS A 331 -4.95 2.43 -6.40
CA LYS A 331 -5.39 3.77 -6.00
C LYS A 331 -6.90 3.89 -5.84
N HIS A 332 -7.68 3.20 -6.65
CA HIS A 332 -9.13 3.41 -6.76
C HIS A 332 -9.98 2.29 -6.14
N THR A 333 -9.36 1.20 -5.69
CA THR A 333 -10.06 0.02 -5.17
C THR A 333 -9.43 -0.47 -3.85
N GLN A 334 -10.09 -1.43 -3.21
CA GLN A 334 -9.59 -2.11 -2.02
C GLN A 334 -8.55 -3.22 -2.32
N LEU A 335 -8.00 -3.29 -3.53
CA LEU A 335 -6.83 -4.13 -3.82
C LEU A 335 -5.58 -3.64 -3.08
N GLN A 336 -5.57 -2.41 -2.60
CA GLN A 336 -4.64 -1.90 -1.61
C GLN A 336 -5.43 -1.24 -0.48
N VAL A 337 -5.12 -1.60 0.76
CA VAL A 337 -5.73 -1.01 1.96
C VAL A 337 -4.66 -0.60 2.97
N GLY A 338 -4.92 0.47 3.69
CA GLY A 338 -4.17 0.85 4.88
C GLY A 338 -4.73 0.13 6.11
N TRP A 339 -3.86 -0.49 6.90
CA TRP A 339 -4.20 -1.15 8.16
C TRP A 339 -3.53 -0.43 9.33
N GLY A 340 -4.31 0.26 10.13
CA GLY A 340 -3.80 0.91 11.35
C GLY A 340 -3.66 -0.10 12.49
N VAL A 341 -2.44 -0.37 12.93
CA VAL A 341 -2.16 -1.25 14.08
C VAL A 341 -2.32 -0.46 15.37
N ILE A 342 -3.09 -1.00 16.32
CA ILE A 342 -3.25 -0.49 17.67
C ILE A 342 -3.22 -1.69 18.61
N MET A 343 -2.08 -1.90 19.27
CA MET A 343 -1.84 -3.05 20.13
C MET A 343 -2.30 -2.74 21.58
N LEU A 344 -3.60 -2.47 21.72
CA LEU A 344 -4.25 -2.15 22.99
C LEU A 344 -4.87 -3.42 23.59
N ALA A 345 -4.50 -3.77 24.82
CA ALA A 345 -5.05 -4.91 25.56
C ALA A 345 -5.22 -4.57 27.04
N LEU A 346 -5.97 -5.41 27.75
CA LEU A 346 -6.13 -5.30 29.21
C LEU A 346 -4.98 -6.01 29.92
N VAL A 347 -4.30 -5.28 30.80
CA VAL A 347 -3.32 -5.80 31.74
C VAL A 347 -3.89 -5.56 33.13
N ASP A 348 -4.24 -6.63 33.85
CA ASP A 348 -4.88 -6.56 35.17
C ASP A 348 -6.11 -5.63 35.19
N GLY A 349 -6.95 -5.71 34.15
CA GLY A 349 -8.15 -4.90 34.01
C GLY A 349 -7.91 -3.46 33.54
N VAL A 350 -6.65 -3.04 33.33
CA VAL A 350 -6.29 -1.68 32.87
C VAL A 350 -5.91 -1.70 31.39
N PRO A 351 -6.54 -0.89 30.54
CA PRO A 351 -6.20 -0.82 29.12
C PRO A 351 -4.82 -0.17 28.90
N ARG A 352 -3.92 -0.85 28.20
CA ARG A 352 -2.57 -0.39 27.87
C ARG A 352 -2.26 -0.66 26.39
N THR A 353 -1.61 0.32 25.76
CA THR A 353 -0.98 0.08 24.44
C THR A 353 0.39 -0.52 24.71
N LEU A 354 0.63 -1.70 24.14
CA LEU A 354 1.80 -2.54 24.44
C LEU A 354 2.66 -2.70 23.20
N SER A 355 3.97 -2.75 23.39
CA SER A 355 4.92 -3.21 22.37
C SER A 355 4.82 -4.74 22.19
N LEU A 356 5.41 -5.28 21.13
CA LEU A 356 5.49 -6.73 20.92
C LEU A 356 6.17 -7.42 22.12
N LYS A 357 7.28 -6.87 22.57
CA LYS A 357 8.04 -7.41 23.72
C LYS A 357 7.20 -7.44 25.00
N GLU A 358 6.45 -6.38 25.29
CA GLU A 358 5.56 -6.34 26.46
C GLU A 358 4.43 -7.36 26.36
N MET A 359 3.81 -7.54 25.17
CA MET A 359 2.77 -8.56 25.00
C MET A 359 3.29 -9.97 25.27
N LEU A 360 4.45 -10.31 24.73
CA LEU A 360 5.10 -11.59 24.97
C LEU A 360 5.50 -11.76 26.45
N HIS A 361 5.98 -10.69 27.09
CA HIS A 361 6.35 -10.69 28.50
C HIS A 361 5.14 -11.00 29.40
N TYR A 362 4.01 -10.31 29.23
CA TYR A 362 2.81 -10.61 30.02
C TYR A 362 2.25 -11.99 29.74
N TYR A 363 2.36 -12.49 28.53
CA TYR A 363 2.00 -13.86 28.22
C TYR A 363 2.92 -14.87 28.94
N ILE A 364 4.24 -14.65 28.97
CA ILE A 364 5.18 -15.50 29.68
C ILE A 364 4.89 -15.51 31.18
N LEU A 365 4.67 -14.35 31.79
CA LEU A 365 4.30 -14.27 33.23
C LEU A 365 3.02 -15.06 33.51
N HIS A 366 2.03 -14.99 32.63
CA HIS A 366 0.82 -15.79 32.76
C HIS A 366 1.12 -17.30 32.68
N GLN A 367 1.99 -17.74 31.77
CA GLN A 367 2.38 -19.15 31.68
C GLN A 367 3.18 -19.63 32.89
N GLU A 368 4.06 -18.81 33.45
CA GLU A 368 4.78 -19.09 34.69
C GLU A 368 3.80 -19.31 35.88
N ASP A 369 2.74 -18.46 35.96
CA ASP A 369 1.69 -18.65 37.00
C ASP A 369 0.86 -19.93 36.76
N VAL A 370 0.41 -20.16 35.51
CA VAL A 370 -0.37 -21.36 35.14
C VAL A 370 0.41 -22.64 35.43
N VAL A 371 1.69 -22.74 35.05
CA VAL A 371 2.53 -23.90 35.28
C VAL A 371 2.80 -24.08 36.79
N THR A 372 3.03 -22.99 37.52
CA THR A 372 3.21 -23.04 38.98
C THR A 372 1.97 -23.57 39.66
N ARG A 373 0.78 -23.06 39.35
CA ARG A 373 -0.49 -23.50 39.94
C ARG A 373 -0.79 -24.96 39.58
N ARG A 374 -0.64 -25.34 38.32
CA ARG A 374 -0.78 -26.71 37.85
C ARG A 374 0.14 -27.66 38.58
N THR A 375 1.42 -27.32 38.68
CA THR A 375 2.43 -28.16 39.34
C THR A 375 2.13 -28.29 40.81
N LYS A 376 1.68 -27.24 41.52
CA LYS A 376 1.22 -27.32 42.89
C LYS A 376 0.02 -28.25 43.07
N TYR A 377 -0.96 -28.16 42.15
CA TYR A 377 -2.13 -29.04 42.16
C TYR A 377 -1.72 -30.51 41.95
N GLU A 378 -0.91 -30.77 40.92
CA GLU A 378 -0.45 -32.14 40.61
C GLU A 378 0.45 -32.70 41.73
N LEU A 379 1.31 -31.89 42.33
CA LEU A 379 2.11 -32.26 43.49
C LEU A 379 1.23 -32.69 44.67
N ARG A 380 0.24 -31.84 45.04
CA ARG A 380 -0.72 -32.13 46.10
C ARG A 380 -1.45 -33.44 45.84
N LYS A 381 -1.93 -33.64 44.61
CA LYS A 381 -2.62 -34.88 44.23
C LYS A 381 -1.71 -36.12 44.24
N ALA A 382 -0.48 -35.97 43.82
CA ALA A 382 0.53 -37.04 43.86
C ALA A 382 0.91 -37.38 45.30
N GLU A 383 1.10 -36.36 46.16
CA GLU A 383 1.38 -36.57 47.60
C GLU A 383 0.20 -37.21 48.31
N GLU A 384 -1.04 -36.75 48.09
CA GLU A 384 -2.26 -37.39 48.64
C GLU A 384 -2.35 -38.86 48.20
N ARG A 385 -2.08 -39.16 46.94
CA ARG A 385 -2.13 -40.54 46.42
C ARG A 385 -0.99 -41.40 46.94
N ALA A 386 0.24 -40.89 47.00
CA ALA A 386 1.40 -41.59 47.54
C ALA A 386 1.18 -41.92 49.02
N HIS A 387 0.63 -40.95 49.78
CA HIS A 387 0.30 -41.15 51.19
C HIS A 387 -0.69 -42.32 51.41
N ILE A 388 -1.74 -42.38 50.55
CA ILE A 388 -2.69 -43.50 50.60
C ILE A 388 -1.99 -44.83 50.26
N LEU A 389 -1.15 -44.87 49.23
CA LEU A 389 -0.44 -46.07 48.81
C LEU A 389 0.54 -46.58 49.86
N GLU A 390 1.25 -45.67 50.57
CA GLU A 390 2.12 -46.05 51.70
C GLU A 390 1.35 -46.74 52.81
N GLY A 391 0.16 -46.23 53.15
CA GLY A 391 -0.71 -46.91 54.15
C GLY A 391 -1.20 -48.27 53.69
N LEU A 392 -1.57 -48.41 52.39
CA LEU A 392 -2.00 -49.68 51.81
C LEU A 392 -0.87 -50.71 51.78
N LEU A 393 0.37 -50.32 51.54
CA LEU A 393 1.54 -51.19 51.59
C LEU A 393 1.82 -51.67 53.03
N VAL A 394 1.75 -50.77 54.03
CA VAL A 394 1.86 -51.19 55.50
C VAL A 394 0.79 -52.19 55.85
N ALA A 395 -0.46 -52.01 55.35
CA ALA A 395 -1.54 -52.97 55.58
C ALA A 395 -1.31 -54.31 54.87
N LEU A 396 -0.73 -54.37 53.71
CA LEU A 396 -0.39 -55.57 52.96
C LEU A 396 0.79 -56.33 53.60
N ASP A 397 1.76 -55.59 54.13
CA ASP A 397 2.89 -56.18 54.87
C ASP A 397 2.44 -56.87 56.17
N ASN A 398 1.33 -56.46 56.82
CA ASN A 398 0.78 -56.94 58.03
C ASN A 398 -0.65 -57.45 57.88
N ILE A 399 -0.94 -58.13 56.77
CA ILE A 399 -2.32 -58.38 56.30
C ILE A 399 -3.12 -59.24 57.31
N ASP A 400 -2.52 -60.24 57.95
CA ASP A 400 -3.16 -61.10 58.91
C ASP A 400 -3.63 -60.33 60.14
N GLU A 401 -2.80 -59.42 60.66
CA GLU A 401 -3.12 -58.55 61.80
C GLU A 401 -4.18 -57.54 61.50
N VAL A 402 -4.09 -56.93 60.30
CA VAL A 402 -5.11 -55.98 59.79
C VAL A 402 -6.48 -56.63 59.63
N ILE A 403 -6.55 -57.82 59.03
CA ILE A 403 -7.78 -58.62 58.96
C ILE A 403 -8.34 -58.96 60.33
N GLN A 404 -7.48 -59.34 61.31
CA GLN A 404 -7.89 -59.70 62.70
C GLN A 404 -8.50 -58.47 63.41
N ILE A 405 -7.88 -57.28 63.26
CA ILE A 405 -8.39 -56.05 63.85
C ILE A 405 -9.75 -55.73 63.26
N ILE A 406 -9.90 -55.77 61.92
CA ILE A 406 -11.14 -55.42 61.22
C ILE A 406 -12.26 -56.36 61.62
N ARG A 407 -11.99 -57.71 61.73
CA ARG A 407 -13.00 -58.69 62.08
C ARG A 407 -13.42 -58.64 63.55
N SER A 408 -12.56 -58.14 64.42
CA SER A 408 -12.80 -58.03 65.87
C SER A 408 -13.43 -56.68 66.28
N SER A 409 -13.56 -55.76 65.42
CA SER A 409 -14.20 -54.42 65.60
C SER A 409 -15.68 -54.53 65.25
N GLU A 410 -16.54 -53.84 66.04
CA GLU A 410 -18.01 -53.78 65.79
C GLU A 410 -18.40 -52.71 64.80
N THR A 411 -17.59 -51.68 64.65
CA THR A 411 -17.85 -50.56 63.73
C THR A 411 -16.59 -50.16 62.96
N ASP A 412 -16.81 -49.52 61.74
CA ASP A 412 -15.71 -49.01 60.95
C ASP A 412 -14.87 -47.96 61.70
N LYS A 413 -15.51 -47.15 62.55
CA LYS A 413 -14.81 -46.15 63.41
C LYS A 413 -13.88 -46.81 64.43
N GLU A 414 -14.33 -47.89 65.03
CA GLU A 414 -13.50 -48.63 65.95
C GLU A 414 -12.33 -49.30 65.21
N ALA A 415 -12.59 -49.90 64.05
CA ALA A 415 -11.55 -50.51 63.24
C ALA A 415 -10.51 -49.44 62.78
N SER A 416 -10.94 -48.31 62.38
CA SER A 416 -10.07 -47.20 62.02
C SER A 416 -9.20 -46.72 63.19
N ALA A 417 -9.81 -46.50 64.38
CA ALA A 417 -9.09 -46.02 65.53
C ALA A 417 -8.01 -47.05 65.97
N ARG A 418 -8.31 -48.34 65.94
CA ARG A 418 -7.34 -49.43 66.32
C ARG A 418 -6.24 -49.59 65.28
N LEU A 419 -6.55 -49.44 63.97
CA LEU A 419 -5.53 -49.43 62.91
C LEU A 419 -4.60 -48.21 63.04
N THR A 420 -5.15 -47.05 63.39
CA THR A 420 -4.39 -45.79 63.60
C THR A 420 -3.43 -45.98 64.81
N GLU A 421 -3.95 -46.47 65.93
CA GLU A 421 -3.15 -46.66 67.11
C GLU A 421 -2.03 -47.73 66.92
N ARG A 422 -2.34 -48.81 66.17
CA ARG A 422 -1.41 -49.95 66.01
C ARG A 422 -0.29 -49.67 65.00
N PHE A 423 -0.61 -49.07 63.87
CA PHE A 423 0.32 -48.87 62.72
C PHE A 423 0.73 -47.43 62.50
N GLY A 424 0.20 -46.45 63.26
CA GLY A 424 0.49 -45.06 63.13
C GLY A 424 -0.14 -44.46 61.81
N LEU A 425 -1.22 -45.06 61.34
CA LEU A 425 -1.87 -44.65 60.07
C LEU A 425 -2.78 -43.43 60.28
N THR A 426 -2.94 -42.60 59.23
CA THR A 426 -3.88 -41.48 59.23
C THR A 426 -5.29 -41.95 58.88
N ASP A 427 -6.33 -41.13 59.22
CA ASP A 427 -7.71 -41.45 58.94
C ASP A 427 -7.95 -41.74 57.45
N ALA A 428 -7.30 -40.97 56.52
CA ALA A 428 -7.39 -41.18 55.07
C ALA A 428 -6.82 -42.54 54.64
N GLN A 429 -5.73 -42.99 55.29
CA GLN A 429 -5.11 -44.29 55.03
C GLN A 429 -5.98 -45.45 55.60
N THR A 430 -6.50 -45.28 56.79
CA THR A 430 -7.35 -46.33 57.42
C THR A 430 -8.69 -46.46 56.63
N GLN A 431 -9.27 -45.37 56.18
CA GLN A 431 -10.46 -45.46 55.35
C GLN A 431 -10.16 -46.19 54.03
N ALA A 432 -9.04 -45.90 53.36
CA ALA A 432 -8.63 -46.56 52.11
C ALA A 432 -8.38 -48.06 52.32
N ILE A 433 -7.87 -48.45 53.50
CA ILE A 433 -7.69 -49.87 53.90
C ILE A 433 -9.03 -50.58 54.14
N LEU A 434 -10.00 -49.92 54.80
CA LEU A 434 -11.31 -50.46 55.05
C LEU A 434 -12.13 -50.63 53.74
N GLU A 435 -11.96 -49.73 52.76
CA GLU A 435 -12.56 -49.75 51.42
C GLU A 435 -11.85 -50.70 50.44
N MET A 436 -10.72 -51.37 50.90
CA MET A 436 -9.90 -52.21 50.02
C MET A 436 -10.64 -53.48 49.60
N ARG A 437 -10.75 -53.75 48.31
CA ARG A 437 -11.34 -54.96 47.79
C ARG A 437 -10.40 -56.15 47.96
N LEU A 438 -10.94 -57.34 48.38
CA LEU A 438 -10.19 -58.59 48.59
C LEU A 438 -9.29 -58.94 47.38
N ARG A 439 -9.67 -58.63 46.18
CA ARG A 439 -8.86 -58.85 44.95
C ARG A 439 -7.47 -58.19 45.05
N ARG A 440 -7.30 -57.09 45.78
CA ARG A 440 -6.06 -56.34 45.89
C ARG A 440 -5.06 -57.01 46.88
N LEU A 441 -5.39 -58.07 47.53
CA LEU A 441 -4.54 -58.80 48.46
C LEU A 441 -3.57 -59.78 47.76
N THR A 442 -3.59 -59.87 46.43
CA THR A 442 -2.71 -60.81 45.70
C THR A 442 -1.31 -60.21 45.53
N GLY A 443 -0.28 -61.04 45.50
CA GLY A 443 1.12 -60.65 45.37
C GLY A 443 1.38 -59.82 44.07
N LEU A 444 0.64 -60.13 43.00
CA LEU A 444 0.73 -59.36 41.74
C LEU A 444 0.26 -57.91 41.92
N GLU A 445 -0.79 -57.67 42.68
CA GLU A 445 -1.32 -56.30 42.94
C GLU A 445 -0.38 -55.55 43.90
N ARG A 446 0.30 -56.22 44.85
CA ARG A 446 1.35 -55.59 45.66
C ARG A 446 2.45 -54.98 44.81
N HIS A 447 3.02 -55.74 43.86
CA HIS A 447 4.07 -55.23 42.97
C HIS A 447 3.58 -54.01 42.10
N LYS A 448 2.30 -54.00 41.71
CA LYS A 448 1.71 -52.86 41.04
C LYS A 448 1.65 -51.62 41.90
N LEU A 449 1.26 -51.78 43.20
CA LEU A 449 1.20 -50.65 44.13
C LEU A 449 2.61 -50.11 44.46
N GLU A 450 3.60 -50.99 44.61
CA GLU A 450 5.00 -50.61 44.79
C GLU A 450 5.54 -49.85 43.59
N ALA A 451 5.25 -50.30 42.35
CA ALA A 451 5.63 -49.63 41.11
C ALA A 451 4.93 -48.25 40.99
N GLU A 452 3.60 -48.17 41.26
CA GLU A 452 2.84 -46.93 41.29
C GLU A 452 3.41 -45.93 42.30
N LEU A 453 3.76 -46.38 43.50
CA LEU A 453 4.36 -45.52 44.53
C LEU A 453 5.74 -44.99 44.10
N LYS A 454 6.56 -45.82 43.47
CA LYS A 454 7.86 -45.42 42.95
C LYS A 454 7.72 -44.33 41.89
N ASP A 455 6.82 -44.57 40.90
CA ASP A 455 6.55 -43.61 39.86
C ASP A 455 6.01 -42.28 40.41
N LEU A 456 5.15 -42.34 41.46
CA LEU A 456 4.66 -41.13 42.11
C LEU A 456 5.75 -40.38 42.86
N LYS A 457 6.67 -41.08 43.55
CA LYS A 457 7.81 -40.44 44.22
C LYS A 457 8.73 -39.73 43.23
N GLU A 458 9.01 -40.35 42.09
CA GLU A 458 9.78 -39.73 41.02
C GLU A 458 9.07 -38.45 40.47
N LYS A 459 7.75 -38.47 40.26
CA LYS A 459 6.93 -37.30 39.88
C LYS A 459 6.92 -36.23 40.96
N ILE A 460 6.77 -36.59 42.25
CA ILE A 460 6.80 -35.64 43.35
C ILE A 460 8.16 -34.89 43.39
N ASP A 461 9.26 -35.63 43.25
CA ASP A 461 10.59 -35.03 43.21
C ASP A 461 10.77 -34.12 41.97
N TYR A 462 10.23 -34.52 40.83
CA TYR A 462 10.22 -33.71 39.63
C TYR A 462 9.41 -32.40 39.78
N PHE A 463 8.19 -32.49 40.34
CA PHE A 463 7.35 -31.33 40.61
C PHE A 463 7.98 -30.37 41.61
N LYS A 464 8.63 -30.89 42.66
CA LYS A 464 9.37 -30.07 43.62
C LYS A 464 10.55 -29.31 42.97
N ARG A 465 11.25 -29.98 42.05
CA ARG A 465 12.33 -29.31 41.28
C ARG A 465 11.79 -28.21 40.38
N ILE A 466 10.68 -28.43 39.68
CA ILE A 466 10.06 -27.39 38.85
C ILE A 466 9.70 -26.16 39.70
N LEU A 467 9.13 -26.36 40.88
CA LEU A 467 8.74 -25.26 41.79
C LEU A 467 9.93 -24.52 42.41
N ALA A 468 11.10 -25.18 42.51
CA ALA A 468 12.31 -24.62 43.10
C ALA A 468 13.26 -23.93 42.09
N ASP A 469 13.16 -24.25 40.80
CA ASP A 469 14.08 -23.79 39.78
C ASP A 469 13.28 -23.10 38.61
N GLU A 470 13.40 -21.78 38.53
CA GLU A 470 12.76 -20.99 37.49
C GLU A 470 13.23 -21.37 36.07
N ASN A 471 14.50 -21.76 35.89
CA ASN A 471 15.03 -22.17 34.60
C ASN A 471 14.37 -23.48 34.15
N LEU A 472 14.18 -24.42 35.04
CA LEU A 472 13.48 -25.67 34.74
C LEU A 472 12.01 -25.41 34.41
N MET A 473 11.34 -24.49 35.11
CA MET A 473 9.99 -24.06 34.77
C MET A 473 9.90 -23.47 33.36
N ARG A 474 10.80 -22.56 33.02
CA ARG A 474 10.87 -21.96 31.66
C ARG A 474 11.15 -23.01 30.58
N GLN A 475 11.99 -24.00 30.91
CA GLN A 475 12.23 -25.12 29.98
C GLN A 475 10.94 -25.94 29.76
N VAL A 476 10.13 -26.21 30.78
CA VAL A 476 8.83 -26.89 30.64
C VAL A 476 7.87 -26.08 29.75
N ILE A 477 7.77 -24.74 29.95
CA ILE A 477 6.95 -23.88 29.13
C ILE A 477 7.42 -23.94 27.67
N LYS A 478 8.72 -23.89 27.45
CA LYS A 478 9.32 -23.96 26.11
C LYS A 478 9.01 -25.28 25.39
N GLU A 479 9.16 -26.40 26.09
CA GLU A 479 8.85 -27.76 25.57
C GLU A 479 7.36 -27.87 25.15
N GLU A 480 6.47 -27.37 26.00
CA GLU A 480 5.03 -27.35 25.72
C GLU A 480 4.66 -26.48 24.53
N LEU A 481 5.28 -25.30 24.38
CA LEU A 481 5.10 -24.43 23.23
C LEU A 481 5.59 -25.09 21.92
N LEU A 482 6.75 -25.74 21.96
CA LEU A 482 7.29 -26.47 20.80
C LEU A 482 6.42 -27.68 20.42
N GLU A 483 5.79 -28.35 21.37
CA GLU A 483 4.81 -29.42 21.12
C GLU A 483 3.60 -28.86 20.32
N ILE A 484 3.09 -27.69 20.71
CA ILE A 484 1.97 -27.01 20.04
C ILE A 484 2.38 -26.58 18.64
N LYS A 485 3.59 -26.01 18.49
CA LYS A 485 4.15 -25.67 17.19
C LYS A 485 4.20 -26.88 16.25
N ALA A 486 4.72 -28.01 16.74
CA ALA A 486 4.81 -29.23 15.94
C ALA A 486 3.45 -29.78 15.50
N LYS A 487 2.38 -29.57 16.30
CA LYS A 487 1.04 -30.08 16.00
C LYS A 487 0.21 -29.18 15.08
N TYR A 488 0.34 -27.84 15.22
CA TYR A 488 -0.62 -26.89 14.65
C TYR A 488 0.00 -25.81 13.76
N ASN A 489 1.32 -25.77 13.61
CA ASN A 489 1.95 -24.78 12.74
C ASN A 489 1.55 -25.00 11.27
N THR A 490 1.33 -23.88 10.58
CA THR A 490 1.07 -23.82 9.14
C THR A 490 2.01 -22.81 8.50
N PRO A 491 2.38 -22.97 7.23
CA PRO A 491 3.22 -22.01 6.52
C PRO A 491 2.65 -20.58 6.58
N ARG A 492 3.54 -19.60 6.50
CA ARG A 492 3.16 -18.18 6.37
C ARG A 492 2.36 -17.98 5.08
N ARG A 493 1.27 -17.23 5.17
CA ARG A 493 0.40 -16.87 4.05
C ARG A 493 0.76 -15.50 3.48
N THR A 494 0.97 -14.50 4.34
CA THR A 494 1.25 -13.12 3.94
C THR A 494 2.72 -12.94 3.54
N GLN A 495 2.96 -12.35 2.38
CA GLN A 495 4.29 -11.99 1.91
C GLN A 495 4.72 -10.62 2.44
N LEU A 496 6.02 -10.43 2.63
CA LEU A 496 6.61 -9.17 3.07
C LEU A 496 7.48 -8.60 1.95
N SER A 497 7.18 -7.39 1.48
CA SER A 497 7.96 -6.70 0.48
C SER A 497 8.81 -5.60 1.11
N ALA A 498 10.09 -5.52 0.72
CA ALA A 498 10.99 -4.47 1.19
C ALA A 498 10.67 -3.08 0.61
N ALA A 499 9.96 -3.02 -0.52
CA ALA A 499 9.66 -1.78 -1.23
C ALA A 499 8.35 -1.17 -0.72
N ALA A 500 8.45 -0.07 0.03
CA ALA A 500 7.33 0.83 0.26
C ALA A 500 7.53 2.06 -0.62
N LYS A 501 7.01 2.05 -1.85
CA LYS A 501 6.80 3.30 -2.60
C LYS A 501 5.30 3.60 -2.55
N ASP A 502 4.95 4.79 -2.07
CA ASP A 502 3.64 5.36 -2.34
C ASP A 502 3.49 5.50 -3.86
N ILE A 503 2.30 5.17 -4.35
CA ILE A 503 1.99 5.32 -5.78
C ILE A 503 1.93 6.81 -6.08
N ASP A 504 2.92 7.32 -6.82
CA ASP A 504 2.93 8.70 -7.29
C ASP A 504 1.96 8.88 -8.48
N VAL A 505 1.58 10.12 -8.76
CA VAL A 505 0.72 10.44 -9.92
C VAL A 505 1.38 9.97 -11.21
N GLU A 506 2.69 10.00 -11.29
CA GLU A 506 3.50 9.56 -12.42
C GLU A 506 3.37 8.05 -12.70
N ASP A 507 3.29 7.24 -11.64
CA ASP A 507 3.09 5.77 -11.74
C ASP A 507 1.73 5.37 -12.35
N LEU A 508 0.80 6.33 -12.45
CA LEU A 508 -0.54 6.13 -13.03
C LEU A 508 -0.64 6.49 -14.52
N ILE A 509 0.46 7.01 -15.08
CA ILE A 509 0.52 7.53 -16.45
C ILE A 509 1.47 6.64 -17.24
N ALA A 510 1.01 6.18 -18.39
CA ALA A 510 1.86 5.41 -19.29
C ALA A 510 3.05 6.26 -19.78
N GLU A 511 4.26 5.68 -19.79
CA GLU A 511 5.43 6.30 -20.41
C GLU A 511 5.33 6.10 -21.93
N GLU A 512 4.95 7.18 -22.65
CA GLU A 512 4.77 7.20 -24.08
C GLU A 512 5.46 8.43 -24.67
N ASP A 513 5.99 8.30 -25.89
CA ASP A 513 6.54 9.44 -26.59
C ASP A 513 5.44 10.33 -27.17
N MET A 514 5.48 11.61 -26.80
CA MET A 514 4.52 12.63 -27.20
C MET A 514 5.17 13.66 -28.09
N VAL A 515 4.42 14.10 -29.11
CA VAL A 515 4.73 15.31 -29.87
C VAL A 515 4.11 16.52 -29.17
N ILE A 516 4.94 17.42 -28.71
CA ILE A 516 4.53 18.69 -28.10
C ILE A 516 4.71 19.80 -29.11
N THR A 517 3.63 20.53 -29.43
CA THR A 517 3.66 21.69 -30.32
C THR A 517 3.38 22.97 -29.55
N VAL A 518 4.20 23.99 -29.76
CA VAL A 518 4.03 25.33 -29.19
C VAL A 518 3.94 26.34 -30.30
N THR A 519 2.87 27.13 -30.32
CA THR A 519 2.67 28.18 -31.35
C THR A 519 3.23 29.52 -30.89
N LYS A 520 3.48 30.43 -31.87
CA LYS A 520 3.95 31.79 -31.63
C LYS A 520 2.99 32.59 -30.74
N ALA A 521 1.70 32.39 -30.91
CA ALA A 521 0.67 33.01 -30.04
C ALA A 521 0.59 32.44 -28.64
N GLY A 522 1.47 31.45 -28.28
CA GLY A 522 1.56 30.88 -26.95
C GLY A 522 0.51 29.79 -26.65
N TYR A 523 0.08 29.04 -27.66
CA TYR A 523 -0.73 27.84 -27.48
C TYR A 523 0.15 26.60 -27.46
N VAL A 524 -0.13 25.66 -26.53
CA VAL A 524 0.59 24.40 -26.39
C VAL A 524 -0.38 23.22 -26.37
N LYS A 525 0.01 22.12 -26.96
CA LYS A 525 -0.69 20.85 -26.91
C LYS A 525 0.29 19.69 -27.00
N ARG A 526 -0.15 18.50 -26.54
CA ARG A 526 0.56 17.25 -26.77
C ARG A 526 -0.30 16.25 -27.54
N LEU A 527 0.35 15.37 -28.30
CA LEU A 527 -0.28 14.26 -29.02
C LEU A 527 0.65 13.05 -28.98
N PRO A 528 0.12 11.80 -28.90
CA PRO A 528 0.94 10.61 -29.08
C PRO A 528 1.61 10.60 -30.48
N VAL A 529 2.90 10.20 -30.51
CA VAL A 529 3.65 10.07 -31.79
C VAL A 529 2.92 9.12 -32.75
N ALA A 530 2.28 8.07 -32.23
CA ALA A 530 1.48 7.12 -33.02
C ALA A 530 0.33 7.74 -33.83
N THR A 531 -0.10 8.97 -33.49
CA THR A 531 -1.13 9.71 -34.23
C THR A 531 -0.63 10.23 -35.59
N TYR A 532 0.70 10.33 -35.76
CA TYR A 532 1.34 10.69 -37.00
C TYR A 532 1.73 9.42 -37.77
N ARG A 533 0.88 9.00 -38.76
CA ARG A 533 1.19 7.85 -39.62
C ARG A 533 2.42 8.17 -40.49
N GLN A 534 3.35 7.21 -40.59
CA GLN A 534 4.45 7.30 -41.56
C GLN A 534 3.90 7.41 -43.00
N GLN A 535 4.31 8.43 -43.74
CA GLN A 535 3.97 8.59 -45.15
C GLN A 535 5.19 8.22 -46.01
N LYS A 536 4.95 7.49 -47.10
CA LYS A 536 6.00 7.17 -48.10
C LYS A 536 6.44 8.47 -48.84
N ARG A 537 7.68 8.50 -49.36
CA ARG A 537 8.21 9.61 -50.17
C ARG A 537 7.21 10.04 -51.25
N GLY A 538 6.89 11.36 -51.36
CA GLY A 538 5.95 11.91 -52.32
C GLY A 538 4.49 12.02 -51.82
N GLY A 539 4.19 11.67 -50.55
CA GLY A 539 2.86 11.88 -49.97
C GLY A 539 2.54 13.39 -49.78
N LYS A 540 1.27 13.75 -49.92
CA LYS A 540 0.80 15.11 -49.53
C LYS A 540 0.89 15.22 -48.02
N GLY A 541 1.71 16.16 -47.48
CA GLY A 541 1.80 16.43 -46.07
C GLY A 541 0.45 16.61 -45.39
N MET A 542 0.31 16.19 -44.13
CA MET A 542 -0.93 16.36 -43.38
C MET A 542 -0.92 17.63 -42.54
N GLN A 543 -2.03 18.38 -42.60
CA GLN A 543 -2.18 19.62 -41.83
C GLN A 543 -2.21 19.32 -40.33
N GLY A 544 -1.25 19.84 -39.58
CA GLY A 544 -1.04 19.52 -38.17
C GLY A 544 -1.87 20.34 -37.17
N VAL A 545 -2.26 21.57 -37.52
CA VAL A 545 -2.99 22.50 -36.63
C VAL A 545 -3.86 23.42 -37.48
N SER A 546 -5.10 23.67 -37.02
CA SER A 546 -5.92 24.78 -37.56
C SER A 546 -5.52 26.07 -36.85
N LEU A 547 -4.76 26.92 -37.51
CA LEU A 547 -4.23 28.17 -36.99
C LEU A 547 -5.13 29.35 -37.36
N LYS A 548 -5.15 30.42 -36.55
CA LYS A 548 -5.67 31.72 -36.96
C LYS A 548 -4.73 32.34 -37.99
N ASP A 549 -5.21 33.29 -38.77
CA ASP A 549 -4.53 33.87 -39.94
C ASP A 549 -3.09 34.41 -39.71
N ASN A 550 -2.63 34.49 -38.43
CA ASN A 550 -1.29 34.97 -38.05
C ASN A 550 -0.57 34.17 -36.99
N ASP A 551 -0.92 32.86 -36.75
CA ASP A 551 -0.23 32.00 -35.79
C ASP A 551 0.46 30.85 -36.53
N PHE A 552 1.60 30.34 -35.96
CA PHE A 552 2.33 29.22 -36.53
C PHE A 552 3.01 28.43 -35.42
N VAL A 553 3.38 27.16 -35.69
CA VAL A 553 4.14 26.32 -34.76
C VAL A 553 5.57 26.83 -34.69
N GLU A 554 5.96 27.41 -33.56
CA GLU A 554 7.30 27.93 -33.32
C GLU A 554 8.25 26.84 -32.79
N HIS A 555 7.72 25.91 -31.96
CA HIS A 555 8.50 24.81 -31.41
C HIS A 555 7.72 23.50 -31.53
N LEU A 556 8.45 22.45 -31.89
CA LEU A 556 8.00 21.08 -31.91
C LEU A 556 9.04 20.23 -31.18
N PHE A 557 8.61 19.41 -30.21
CA PHE A 557 9.44 18.53 -29.42
C PHE A 557 8.87 17.13 -29.41
N ILE A 558 9.73 16.14 -29.38
CA ILE A 558 9.36 14.76 -29.04
C ILE A 558 9.94 14.49 -27.66
N ALA A 559 9.10 14.17 -26.70
CA ALA A 559 9.50 13.88 -25.33
C ALA A 559 8.54 12.87 -24.68
N SER A 560 9.07 12.02 -23.80
CA SER A 560 8.28 11.09 -23.00
C SER A 560 7.28 11.86 -22.11
N THR A 561 6.10 11.26 -21.86
CA THR A 561 5.11 11.79 -20.91
C THR A 561 5.72 12.14 -19.55
N HIS A 562 6.74 11.40 -19.11
CA HIS A 562 7.43 11.58 -17.82
C HIS A 562 8.57 12.62 -17.87
N SER A 563 8.89 13.17 -19.03
CA SER A 563 9.92 14.20 -19.15
C SER A 563 9.46 15.54 -18.58
N TYR A 564 10.41 16.36 -18.16
CA TYR A 564 10.18 17.74 -17.74
C TYR A 564 10.28 18.66 -18.94
N MET A 565 9.40 19.66 -19.00
CA MET A 565 9.48 20.81 -19.88
C MET A 565 9.84 22.04 -19.07
N LEU A 566 10.99 22.64 -19.37
CA LEU A 566 11.47 23.89 -18.78
C LEU A 566 11.13 25.05 -19.72
N PHE A 567 10.27 25.95 -19.27
CA PHE A 567 9.85 27.13 -20.00
C PHE A 567 10.60 28.36 -19.44
N PHE A 568 11.47 28.93 -20.23
CA PHE A 568 12.23 30.13 -19.87
C PHE A 568 11.54 31.37 -20.43
N SER A 569 11.21 32.31 -19.56
CA SER A 569 10.53 33.53 -19.94
C SER A 569 11.51 34.66 -20.33
N THR A 570 11.02 35.63 -21.07
CA THR A 570 11.76 36.86 -21.47
C THR A 570 12.24 37.64 -20.25
N ARG A 571 11.58 37.50 -19.09
CA ARG A 571 11.97 38.14 -17.82
C ARG A 571 12.98 37.37 -16.99
N GLY A 572 13.54 36.29 -17.55
CA GLY A 572 14.58 35.51 -16.87
C GLY A 572 14.07 34.54 -15.80
N LYS A 573 12.79 34.20 -15.79
CA LYS A 573 12.23 33.13 -14.94
C LYS A 573 12.21 31.81 -15.68
N VAL A 574 12.21 30.69 -14.94
CA VAL A 574 11.98 29.33 -15.43
C VAL A 574 10.79 28.74 -14.75
N TYR A 575 9.90 28.13 -15.52
CA TYR A 575 8.74 27.38 -15.06
C TYR A 575 8.91 25.92 -15.48
N ARG A 576 8.48 24.98 -14.63
CA ARG A 576 8.60 23.54 -14.88
C ARG A 576 7.23 22.88 -14.90
N LEU A 577 6.98 22.10 -15.94
CA LEU A 577 5.84 21.19 -16.05
C LEU A 577 6.34 19.81 -16.46
N LYS A 578 5.61 18.77 -16.08
CA LYS A 578 5.72 17.45 -16.69
C LYS A 578 4.98 17.45 -18.03
N VAL A 579 5.46 16.67 -19.00
CA VAL A 579 4.78 16.56 -20.32
C VAL A 579 3.33 16.10 -20.14
N TYR A 580 3.05 15.18 -19.20
CA TYR A 580 1.70 14.71 -18.93
C TYR A 580 0.75 15.79 -18.37
N GLU A 581 1.26 16.89 -17.81
CA GLU A 581 0.46 18.04 -17.34
C GLU A 581 0.00 18.95 -18.48
N ILE A 582 0.62 18.82 -19.68
CA ILE A 582 0.17 19.53 -20.87
C ILE A 582 -1.08 18.84 -21.40
N PRO A 583 -2.20 19.55 -21.63
CA PRO A 583 -3.41 18.94 -22.13
C PRO A 583 -3.23 18.26 -23.48
N GLU A 584 -3.75 17.05 -23.57
CA GLU A 584 -3.84 16.34 -24.84
C GLU A 584 -4.95 16.95 -25.69
N ALA A 585 -4.71 17.11 -26.97
CA ALA A 585 -5.70 17.68 -27.88
C ALA A 585 -5.64 16.98 -29.25
N SER A 586 -6.73 17.00 -30.01
CA SER A 586 -6.75 16.41 -31.33
C SER A 586 -5.77 17.13 -32.26
N ARG A 587 -5.38 16.47 -33.35
CA ARG A 587 -4.43 17.01 -34.31
C ARG A 587 -4.82 18.39 -34.84
N GLN A 588 -6.10 18.60 -35.11
CA GLN A 588 -6.63 19.89 -35.66
C GLN A 588 -6.90 20.94 -34.56
N ALA A 589 -6.96 20.53 -33.29
CA ALA A 589 -7.24 21.46 -32.20
C ALA A 589 -6.08 22.45 -32.02
N ARG A 590 -6.42 23.65 -31.58
CA ARG A 590 -5.47 24.77 -31.35
C ARG A 590 -4.56 24.53 -30.17
N GLY A 591 -5.01 23.76 -29.16
CA GLY A 591 -4.33 23.57 -27.89
C GLY A 591 -4.75 24.58 -26.80
N THR A 592 -4.06 24.59 -25.70
CA THR A 592 -4.31 25.42 -24.51
C THR A 592 -3.32 26.58 -24.46
N ALA A 593 -3.78 27.78 -24.09
CA ALA A 593 -2.88 28.92 -23.93
C ALA A 593 -1.93 28.68 -22.74
N ILE A 594 -0.64 28.91 -22.94
CA ILE A 594 0.41 28.71 -21.93
C ILE A 594 0.13 29.49 -20.65
N VAL A 595 -0.48 30.68 -20.76
CA VAL A 595 -0.87 31.52 -19.60
C VAL A 595 -1.90 30.85 -18.69
N ASN A 596 -2.61 29.81 -19.14
CA ASN A 596 -3.53 29.01 -18.34
C ASN A 596 -2.79 27.87 -17.62
N LEU A 597 -1.59 27.50 -18.05
CA LEU A 597 -0.78 26.44 -17.48
C LEU A 597 0.29 27.00 -16.54
N LEU A 598 0.85 28.18 -16.88
CA LEU A 598 1.94 28.84 -16.14
C LEU A 598 1.48 30.20 -15.65
N PRO A 599 1.84 30.63 -14.45
CA PRO A 599 1.49 31.92 -13.87
C PRO A 599 2.39 33.04 -14.43
N LEU A 600 2.27 33.33 -15.74
CA LEU A 600 3.03 34.37 -16.43
C LEU A 600 2.51 35.76 -16.03
N GLU A 601 3.43 36.71 -15.86
CA GLU A 601 3.08 38.11 -15.60
C GLU A 601 2.61 38.81 -16.90
N LYS A 602 1.91 39.91 -16.72
CA LYS A 602 1.41 40.67 -17.88
C LYS A 602 2.59 41.16 -18.75
N GLY A 603 2.58 40.78 -20.04
CA GLY A 603 3.65 41.12 -20.99
C GLY A 603 4.88 40.19 -20.93
N GLU A 604 4.84 39.14 -20.12
CA GLU A 604 5.86 38.10 -20.08
C GLU A 604 5.55 37.06 -21.17
N THR A 605 6.56 36.69 -21.94
CA THR A 605 6.45 35.64 -22.97
C THR A 605 7.54 34.60 -22.80
N ILE A 606 7.38 33.43 -23.42
CA ILE A 606 8.39 32.37 -23.39
C ILE A 606 9.44 32.65 -24.48
N SER A 607 10.70 32.64 -24.09
CA SER A 607 11.86 32.85 -24.97
C SER A 607 12.57 31.56 -25.37
N ALA A 608 12.49 30.52 -24.54
CA ALA A 608 13.09 29.24 -24.84
C ALA A 608 12.37 28.10 -24.09
N ILE A 609 12.40 26.92 -24.67
CA ILE A 609 11.83 25.71 -24.06
C ILE A 609 12.86 24.59 -24.18
N ILE A 610 13.04 23.83 -23.10
CA ILE A 610 13.97 22.71 -23.05
C ILE A 610 13.24 21.50 -22.46
N ALA A 611 13.21 20.40 -23.19
CA ALA A 611 12.74 19.09 -22.70
C ALA A 611 13.90 18.34 -22.07
N THR A 612 13.68 17.72 -20.90
CA THR A 612 14.69 16.90 -20.23
C THR A 612 14.05 15.79 -19.40
N LYS A 613 14.69 14.64 -19.33
CA LYS A 613 14.26 13.52 -18.49
C LYS A 613 14.82 13.65 -17.07
N ASP A 614 16.05 14.15 -16.95
CA ASP A 614 16.80 14.28 -15.71
C ASP A 614 17.61 15.59 -15.68
N PHE A 615 18.30 15.86 -14.57
CA PHE A 615 19.07 17.08 -14.34
C PHE A 615 20.54 16.75 -14.03
N PRO A 616 21.34 16.32 -15.04
CA PRO A 616 22.73 15.93 -14.83
C PRO A 616 23.62 17.10 -14.38
N GLU A 617 24.61 16.81 -13.56
CA GLU A 617 25.54 17.84 -13.03
C GLU A 617 26.57 18.28 -14.07
N ASP A 618 26.88 17.42 -15.04
CA ASP A 618 27.89 17.62 -16.09
C ASP A 618 27.36 18.33 -17.34
N GLU A 619 26.04 18.60 -17.38
CA GLU A 619 25.43 19.40 -18.44
C GLU A 619 25.07 20.80 -17.95
N TYR A 620 25.19 21.75 -18.87
CA TYR A 620 25.01 23.17 -18.56
C TYR A 620 23.96 23.80 -19.46
N LEU A 621 23.30 24.84 -18.95
CA LEU A 621 22.47 25.76 -19.71
C LEU A 621 23.27 27.07 -19.94
N MET A 622 23.35 27.50 -21.23
CA MET A 622 23.89 28.78 -21.63
C MET A 622 22.73 29.73 -21.92
N PHE A 623 22.72 30.85 -21.25
CA PHE A 623 21.76 31.93 -21.38
C PHE A 623 22.32 33.06 -22.19
N GLY A 624 21.56 33.70 -23.08
CA GLY A 624 21.93 34.88 -23.84
C GLY A 624 20.84 35.97 -23.75
N THR A 625 21.26 37.22 -23.51
CA THR A 625 20.35 38.36 -23.41
C THR A 625 20.49 39.31 -24.59
N GLU A 626 19.46 40.14 -24.79
CA GLU A 626 19.37 41.12 -25.86
C GLU A 626 20.52 42.16 -25.84
N GLN A 627 20.97 42.51 -24.62
CA GLN A 627 22.12 43.43 -24.44
C GLN A 627 23.48 42.72 -24.47
N GLY A 628 23.51 41.44 -24.86
CA GLY A 628 24.76 40.67 -25.04
C GLY A 628 25.42 40.12 -23.79
N MET A 629 24.69 40.00 -22.69
CA MET A 629 25.12 39.25 -21.52
C MET A 629 24.93 37.74 -21.76
N VAL A 630 25.82 36.93 -21.18
CA VAL A 630 25.77 35.47 -21.21
C VAL A 630 26.02 34.88 -19.84
N LYS A 631 25.42 33.73 -19.58
CA LYS A 631 25.54 33.02 -18.31
C LYS A 631 25.53 31.53 -18.55
N LYS A 632 26.41 30.80 -17.86
CA LYS A 632 26.44 29.34 -17.86
C LYS A 632 26.06 28.82 -16.48
N THR A 633 25.11 27.90 -16.39
CA THR A 633 24.59 27.37 -15.14
C THR A 633 24.41 25.86 -15.26
N SER A 634 24.84 25.09 -14.24
CA SER A 634 24.58 23.62 -14.23
C SER A 634 23.10 23.32 -14.26
N MET A 635 22.74 22.30 -15.01
CA MET A 635 21.36 21.85 -15.16
C MET A 635 20.76 21.33 -13.85
N SER A 636 21.56 20.73 -12.97
CA SER A 636 21.16 20.26 -11.65
C SER A 636 20.56 21.33 -10.74
N LEU A 637 20.92 22.61 -10.94
CA LEU A 637 20.34 23.71 -10.16
C LEU A 637 18.87 24.01 -10.50
N TYR A 638 18.33 23.41 -11.55
CA TYR A 638 16.93 23.56 -11.99
C TYR A 638 16.04 22.39 -11.58
N ASP A 639 16.57 21.34 -10.97
CA ASP A 639 15.79 20.19 -10.47
C ASP A 639 14.71 20.61 -9.46
N ARG A 640 14.93 21.65 -8.67
CA ARG A 640 13.98 22.19 -7.69
C ARG A 640 13.08 23.31 -8.24
N SER A 641 13.03 23.49 -9.56
CA SER A 641 12.11 24.46 -10.17
C SER A 641 10.67 24.12 -9.83
N ARG A 642 9.88 25.15 -9.51
CA ARG A 642 8.45 25.01 -9.14
C ARG A 642 7.56 25.50 -10.26
N ARG A 643 6.28 25.12 -10.24
CA ARG A 643 5.26 25.62 -11.14
C ARG A 643 5.08 27.14 -11.05
N ASP A 644 5.30 27.72 -9.87
CA ASP A 644 5.18 29.16 -9.59
C ASP A 644 6.33 30.02 -10.17
N GLY A 645 7.29 29.38 -10.82
CA GLY A 645 8.44 30.03 -11.41
C GLY A 645 9.62 30.19 -10.44
N LEU A 646 10.82 30.21 -11.01
CA LEU A 646 12.08 30.37 -10.30
C LEU A 646 12.98 31.30 -11.11
N ILE A 647 13.72 32.20 -10.44
CA ILE A 647 14.70 33.07 -11.14
C ILE A 647 15.77 32.15 -11.77
N ALA A 648 15.87 32.25 -13.10
CA ALA A 648 16.86 31.53 -13.89
C ALA A 648 18.08 32.42 -14.22
N ILE A 649 17.87 33.71 -14.39
CA ILE A 649 18.90 34.74 -14.60
C ILE A 649 18.36 36.08 -14.09
N ASN A 650 19.17 36.86 -13.43
CA ASN A 650 18.83 38.25 -13.15
C ASN A 650 19.19 39.13 -14.39
N LEU A 651 18.20 39.83 -14.87
CA LEU A 651 18.35 40.72 -16.02
C LEU A 651 18.64 42.17 -15.54
N LYS A 652 19.32 42.96 -16.37
CA LYS A 652 19.40 44.38 -16.19
C LYS A 652 18.08 45.07 -16.57
N GLU A 653 17.90 46.29 -16.11
CA GLU A 653 16.81 47.13 -16.52
C GLU A 653 16.77 47.24 -18.07
N ASP A 654 15.62 47.06 -18.69
CA ASP A 654 15.44 47.04 -20.16
C ASP A 654 16.19 45.93 -20.94
N ASP A 655 16.62 44.85 -20.27
CA ASP A 655 17.20 43.68 -20.94
C ASP A 655 16.19 42.48 -20.95
N ASN A 656 16.26 41.69 -22.01
CA ASN A 656 15.40 40.52 -22.19
C ASN A 656 16.26 39.28 -22.42
N LEU A 657 15.77 38.14 -21.88
CA LEU A 657 16.34 36.85 -22.23
C LEU A 657 15.85 36.46 -23.64
N ILE A 658 16.79 36.18 -24.53
CA ILE A 658 16.49 35.85 -25.94
C ILE A 658 16.78 34.41 -26.31
N ALA A 659 17.67 33.71 -25.57
CA ALA A 659 18.02 32.34 -25.88
C ALA A 659 18.50 31.60 -24.64
N VAL A 660 18.12 30.33 -24.55
CA VAL A 660 18.71 29.34 -23.63
C VAL A 660 19.05 28.09 -24.42
N ARG A 661 20.30 27.65 -24.33
CA ARG A 661 20.74 26.45 -25.04
C ARG A 661 21.46 25.49 -24.10
N ARG A 662 21.27 24.21 -24.33
CA ARG A 662 22.04 23.15 -23.66
C ARG A 662 23.44 23.12 -24.27
N VAL A 663 24.48 23.18 -23.45
CA VAL A 663 25.88 23.20 -23.86
C VAL A 663 26.68 22.16 -23.13
N LYS A 664 27.52 21.44 -23.88
CA LYS A 664 28.45 20.44 -23.34
C LYS A 664 29.88 21.04 -23.36
N GLN A 665 30.75 20.43 -22.58
CA GLN A 665 32.16 20.83 -22.54
C GLN A 665 32.81 20.72 -23.93
N GLY A 666 33.52 21.77 -24.32
CA GLY A 666 34.21 21.85 -25.61
C GLY A 666 33.39 22.32 -26.81
N GLU A 667 32.11 22.67 -26.61
CA GLU A 667 31.28 23.25 -27.66
C GLU A 667 31.56 24.78 -27.81
N ARG A 668 31.30 25.29 -28.98
CA ARG A 668 31.43 26.74 -29.30
C ARG A 668 30.06 27.44 -29.26
N VAL A 669 30.05 28.63 -28.70
CA VAL A 669 28.89 29.49 -28.64
C VAL A 669 29.03 30.62 -29.67
N MET A 670 27.93 30.88 -30.42
CA MET A 670 27.89 31.95 -31.41
C MET A 670 26.74 32.93 -31.07
N MET A 671 27.04 34.20 -31.09
CA MET A 671 26.04 35.27 -30.96
C MET A 671 26.10 36.21 -32.22
N VAL A 672 24.90 36.68 -32.61
CA VAL A 672 24.75 37.58 -33.78
C VAL A 672 23.97 38.82 -33.37
N SER A 673 24.46 39.99 -33.75
CA SER A 673 23.77 41.28 -33.51
C SER A 673 23.03 41.82 -34.70
N SER A 674 22.03 42.68 -34.48
CA SER A 674 21.26 43.36 -35.50
C SER A 674 22.10 44.25 -36.40
N ALA A 675 23.33 44.61 -35.96
CA ALA A 675 24.32 45.33 -36.79
C ALA A 675 25.06 44.42 -37.79
N GLY A 676 24.67 43.14 -37.95
CA GLY A 676 25.28 42.21 -38.92
C GLY A 676 26.66 41.72 -38.50
N LYS A 677 26.96 41.66 -37.20
CA LYS A 677 28.18 41.09 -36.66
C LYS A 677 27.92 39.82 -35.89
N ALA A 678 28.80 38.85 -36.03
CA ALA A 678 28.81 37.60 -35.28
C ALA A 678 30.08 37.41 -34.45
N ILE A 679 29.97 36.86 -33.29
CA ILE A 679 31.10 36.49 -32.45
C ILE A 679 30.99 35.02 -32.05
N THR A 680 32.11 34.32 -32.07
CA THR A 680 32.19 32.90 -31.67
C THR A 680 33.28 32.72 -30.62
N TRP A 681 32.96 32.02 -29.50
CA TRP A 681 33.94 31.71 -28.46
C TRP A 681 33.73 30.29 -27.92
N ASP A 682 34.72 29.78 -27.18
CA ASP A 682 34.67 28.51 -26.51
C ASP A 682 33.79 28.58 -25.22
N GLU A 683 32.93 27.58 -24.94
CA GLU A 683 32.05 27.58 -23.78
C GLU A 683 32.79 27.69 -22.44
N SER A 684 34.04 27.25 -22.41
CA SER A 684 34.91 27.27 -21.22
C SER A 684 35.26 28.70 -20.77
N GLU A 685 35.17 29.69 -21.63
CA GLU A 685 35.38 31.09 -21.27
C GLU A 685 34.28 31.64 -20.33
N VAL A 686 33.16 30.95 -20.22
CA VAL A 686 32.09 31.30 -19.30
C VAL A 686 32.08 30.31 -18.14
N ARG A 687 32.55 30.75 -16.96
CA ARG A 687 32.51 29.91 -15.76
C ARG A 687 31.08 29.56 -15.38
N SER A 688 30.86 28.40 -14.79
CA SER A 688 29.57 28.03 -14.19
C SER A 688 29.24 28.99 -13.03
N MET A 689 27.97 29.43 -12.99
CA MET A 689 27.47 30.42 -12.03
C MET A 689 26.10 29.99 -11.47
N GLY A 690 25.77 30.52 -10.29
CA GLY A 690 24.49 30.29 -9.65
C GLY A 690 23.30 30.88 -10.45
N ARG A 691 22.07 30.44 -10.17
CA ARG A 691 20.85 30.83 -10.89
C ARG A 691 20.54 32.32 -10.82
N ASP A 692 20.79 32.95 -9.69
CA ASP A 692 20.48 34.35 -9.35
C ASP A 692 21.53 35.35 -9.76
N THR A 693 22.38 35.01 -10.71
CA THR A 693 23.43 35.92 -11.23
C THR A 693 23.04 36.55 -12.56
N MET A 694 23.61 37.71 -12.88
CA MET A 694 23.39 38.43 -14.14
C MET A 694 24.25 37.90 -15.30
N GLY A 695 25.24 37.09 -15.03
CA GLY A 695 26.17 36.57 -16.01
C GLY A 695 27.35 37.55 -16.30
N VAL A 696 27.99 37.33 -17.43
CA VAL A 696 29.15 38.10 -17.92
C VAL A 696 28.90 38.60 -19.35
N ARG A 697 29.70 39.53 -19.82
CA ARG A 697 29.56 40.05 -21.20
C ARG A 697 29.99 38.98 -22.22
N GLY A 698 29.06 38.55 -23.08
CA GLY A 698 29.33 37.65 -24.22
C GLY A 698 29.65 38.39 -25.49
N MET A 699 28.89 39.44 -25.81
CA MET A 699 29.12 40.32 -26.94
C MET A 699 28.95 41.80 -26.56
N THR A 700 29.81 42.68 -27.05
CA THR A 700 29.64 44.14 -26.90
C THR A 700 28.83 44.65 -28.04
N VAL A 701 27.66 45.22 -27.74
CA VAL A 701 26.78 45.86 -28.71
C VAL A 701 26.69 47.37 -28.44
N PRO A 702 26.76 48.24 -29.49
CA PRO A 702 26.54 49.66 -29.34
C PRO A 702 25.10 50.00 -28.95
N ALA A 703 24.87 51.26 -28.51
CA ALA A 703 23.53 51.76 -28.22
C ALA A 703 22.62 51.65 -29.46
N GLY A 704 21.40 51.12 -29.28
CA GLY A 704 20.42 50.89 -30.37
C GLY A 704 20.66 49.61 -31.20
N VAL A 705 21.70 48.85 -30.90
CA VAL A 705 21.97 47.50 -31.46
C VAL A 705 21.62 46.44 -30.45
N ARG A 706 20.95 45.40 -30.87
CA ARG A 706 20.57 44.26 -30.02
C ARG A 706 21.16 42.96 -30.54
N VAL A 707 21.34 42.00 -29.68
CA VAL A 707 21.64 40.61 -30.07
C VAL A 707 20.37 39.96 -30.54
N LEU A 708 20.40 39.27 -31.66
CA LEU A 708 19.25 38.62 -32.31
C LEU A 708 19.08 37.16 -31.84
N GLY A 709 20.18 36.52 -31.51
CA GLY A 709 20.16 35.16 -31.08
C GLY A 709 21.52 34.64 -30.60
N MET A 710 21.49 33.54 -29.89
CA MET A 710 22.64 32.78 -29.44
C MET A 710 22.40 31.30 -29.74
N GLU A 711 23.35 30.67 -30.43
CA GLU A 711 23.28 29.25 -30.81
C GLU A 711 24.59 28.52 -30.51
N ILE A 712 24.55 27.19 -30.48
CA ILE A 712 25.74 26.36 -30.34
C ILE A 712 26.29 26.07 -31.75
N ALA A 713 27.53 26.47 -31.98
CA ALA A 713 28.20 26.33 -33.26
C ALA A 713 28.98 25.01 -33.33
N ARG A 714 28.40 24.01 -34.04
CA ARG A 714 28.99 22.69 -34.21
C ARG A 714 29.78 22.57 -35.51
N PRO A 715 30.83 21.73 -35.55
CA PRO A 715 31.53 21.44 -36.82
C PRO A 715 30.56 20.90 -37.86
N GLY A 716 30.66 21.39 -39.09
CA GLY A 716 29.78 20.95 -40.20
C GLY A 716 28.46 21.69 -40.30
N THR A 717 28.13 22.61 -39.39
CA THR A 717 26.93 23.45 -39.44
C THR A 717 27.20 24.81 -40.11
N GLU A 718 26.15 25.49 -40.50
CA GLU A 718 26.17 26.79 -41.17
C GLU A 718 25.32 27.81 -40.41
N LEU A 719 25.78 29.07 -40.41
CA LEU A 719 24.98 30.20 -39.93
C LEU A 719 24.10 30.75 -41.02
N PHE A 720 22.80 30.60 -40.89
CA PHE A 720 21.78 31.27 -41.67
C PHE A 720 21.49 32.63 -41.04
N VAL A 721 21.40 33.67 -41.89
CA VAL A 721 21.02 35.03 -41.49
C VAL A 721 20.07 35.60 -42.51
N ILE A 722 19.07 36.41 -42.06
CA ILE A 722 18.09 37.06 -42.94
C ILE A 722 17.79 38.48 -42.47
N THR A 723 17.62 39.40 -43.42
CA THR A 723 17.23 40.80 -43.19
C THR A 723 15.72 40.99 -43.19
N GLU A 724 15.27 42.14 -42.67
CA GLU A 724 13.85 42.52 -42.64
C GLU A 724 13.18 42.54 -44.01
N LYS A 725 13.95 42.75 -45.09
CA LYS A 725 13.47 42.78 -46.48
C LYS A 725 13.65 41.43 -47.22
N GLY A 726 13.86 40.34 -46.49
CA GLY A 726 13.91 38.98 -47.02
C GLY A 726 15.18 38.61 -47.76
N TYR A 727 16.30 39.36 -47.58
CA TYR A 727 17.61 38.97 -48.10
C TYR A 727 18.35 38.12 -47.05
N GLY A 728 18.77 36.92 -47.45
CA GLY A 728 19.45 35.97 -46.54
C GLY A 728 20.59 35.22 -47.22
N LYS A 729 21.35 34.51 -46.43
CA LYS A 729 22.41 33.61 -46.89
C LYS A 729 22.78 32.61 -45.79
N ARG A 730 23.47 31.57 -46.19
CA ARG A 730 24.14 30.63 -45.24
C ARG A 730 25.64 30.79 -45.37
N THR A 731 26.38 30.63 -44.25
CA THR A 731 27.83 30.73 -44.20
C THR A 731 28.37 29.64 -43.25
N PRO A 732 29.35 28.83 -43.67
CA PRO A 732 29.92 27.80 -42.80
C PRO A 732 30.41 28.39 -41.48
N VAL A 733 30.07 27.73 -40.36
CA VAL A 733 30.55 28.12 -39.03
C VAL A 733 32.07 28.13 -38.94
N ALA A 734 32.74 27.29 -39.72
CA ALA A 734 34.21 27.23 -39.80
C ALA A 734 34.82 28.53 -40.31
N ASP A 735 34.08 29.35 -41.07
CA ASP A 735 34.58 30.64 -41.56
C ASP A 735 34.67 31.74 -40.47
N TYR A 736 34.07 31.48 -39.30
CA TYR A 736 34.09 32.44 -38.18
C TYR A 736 35.29 32.16 -37.27
N PRO A 737 36.25 33.10 -37.12
CA PRO A 737 37.36 32.91 -36.24
C PRO A 737 36.92 32.83 -34.79
N LEU A 738 37.63 32.01 -34.01
CA LEU A 738 37.44 31.93 -32.57
C LEU A 738 37.93 33.21 -31.94
N HIS A 739 37.12 33.88 -31.16
CA HIS A 739 37.41 35.12 -30.42
C HIS A 739 37.26 34.89 -28.93
N HIS A 740 37.81 35.81 -28.13
CA HIS A 740 37.43 35.90 -26.72
C HIS A 740 36.04 36.53 -26.58
N ARG A 741 35.25 36.07 -25.60
CA ARG A 741 33.94 36.65 -25.27
C ARG A 741 34.04 38.14 -24.98
N GLY A 742 32.94 38.89 -25.19
CA GLY A 742 32.86 40.31 -24.87
C GLY A 742 33.42 41.25 -25.99
N GLY A 743 33.92 40.69 -27.11
CA GLY A 743 34.31 41.45 -28.29
C GLY A 743 33.10 41.94 -29.08
N GLN A 744 33.30 42.77 -30.12
CA GLN A 744 32.25 43.25 -31.04
C GLN A 744 31.94 42.26 -32.19
N GLY A 745 32.76 41.21 -32.34
CA GLY A 745 32.67 40.20 -33.39
C GLY A 745 33.08 40.73 -34.79
N VAL A 746 32.91 39.84 -35.77
CA VAL A 746 33.23 40.10 -37.18
C VAL A 746 31.96 40.26 -38.02
N PHE A 747 32.05 40.92 -39.18
CA PHE A 747 30.88 41.01 -40.07
C PHE A 747 30.44 39.62 -40.55
N THR A 748 29.15 39.36 -40.45
CA THR A 748 28.48 38.16 -40.98
C THR A 748 27.71 38.48 -42.25
N ILE A 749 27.29 39.74 -42.42
CA ILE A 749 26.56 40.21 -43.63
C ILE A 749 26.86 41.69 -43.79
N THR A 750 27.05 42.12 -45.02
CA THR A 750 27.14 43.58 -45.37
C THR A 750 25.74 44.09 -45.59
N MET A 751 25.30 44.99 -44.71
CA MET A 751 23.98 45.58 -44.75
C MET A 751 23.99 46.86 -45.65
N THR A 752 22.87 47.04 -46.35
CA THR A 752 22.66 48.26 -47.19
C THR A 752 21.24 48.77 -46.93
N ALA A 753 21.00 50.06 -47.08
CA ALA A 753 19.67 50.65 -46.89
C ALA A 753 18.59 49.98 -47.75
N LYS A 754 18.97 49.42 -48.89
CA LYS A 754 18.05 48.72 -49.83
C LYS A 754 17.63 47.36 -49.28
N LYS A 755 18.48 46.69 -48.47
CA LYS A 755 18.24 45.30 -47.94
C LYS A 755 17.72 45.26 -46.52
N GLY A 756 17.70 46.43 -45.83
CA GLY A 756 17.21 46.52 -44.45
C GLY A 756 18.17 46.02 -43.40
N GLN A 757 17.77 45.98 -42.14
CA GLN A 757 18.53 45.48 -40.99
C GLN A 757 18.41 43.97 -40.88
N LEU A 758 19.43 43.36 -40.20
CA LEU A 758 19.37 41.97 -39.89
C LEU A 758 18.29 41.71 -38.81
N THR A 759 17.41 40.72 -39.02
CA THR A 759 16.29 40.45 -38.11
C THR A 759 16.30 39.08 -37.46
N ALA A 760 16.82 38.04 -38.15
CA ALA A 760 16.84 36.69 -37.60
C ALA A 760 18.14 35.91 -37.97
N MET A 761 18.47 34.92 -37.16
CA MET A 761 19.56 34.01 -37.36
C MET A 761 19.24 32.61 -36.84
N LYS A 762 19.82 31.58 -37.46
CA LYS A 762 19.82 30.21 -37.00
C LYS A 762 21.10 29.49 -37.41
N VAL A 763 21.59 28.57 -36.57
CA VAL A 763 22.59 27.58 -36.98
C VAL A 763 21.86 26.38 -37.52
N VAL A 764 22.18 26.00 -38.77
CA VAL A 764 21.45 25.01 -39.57
C VAL A 764 22.37 23.96 -40.14
N GLU A 765 21.83 22.81 -40.45
CA GLU A 765 22.48 21.77 -41.26
C GLU A 765 21.94 21.84 -42.68
N GLU A 766 22.69 21.36 -43.66
CA GLU A 766 22.31 21.42 -45.08
C GLU A 766 21.00 20.67 -45.36
N SER A 767 20.73 19.65 -44.60
CA SER A 767 19.51 18.82 -44.67
C SER A 767 18.28 19.45 -44.04
N ASP A 768 18.43 20.57 -43.32
CA ASP A 768 17.32 21.23 -42.65
C ASP A 768 16.40 22.01 -43.60
N GLU A 769 15.19 22.22 -43.14
CA GLU A 769 14.24 23.14 -43.77
C GLU A 769 13.95 24.34 -42.86
N LEU A 770 13.82 25.49 -43.43
CA LEU A 770 13.54 26.73 -42.72
C LEU A 770 12.13 27.23 -43.01
N MET A 771 11.46 27.64 -41.95
CA MET A 771 10.25 28.45 -42.02
C MET A 771 10.62 29.91 -41.77
N ILE A 772 10.32 30.80 -42.69
CA ILE A 772 10.58 32.24 -42.60
C ILE A 772 9.23 32.96 -42.59
N ILE A 773 9.08 33.89 -41.66
CA ILE A 773 7.80 34.47 -41.29
C ILE A 773 7.91 35.99 -41.29
N SER A 774 6.92 36.68 -41.90
CA SER A 774 6.81 38.12 -41.89
C SER A 774 5.89 38.66 -40.78
N GLU A 775 5.91 39.97 -40.52
CA GLU A 775 5.05 40.63 -39.52
C GLU A 775 3.56 40.54 -39.89
N GLU A 776 3.20 40.54 -41.19
CA GLU A 776 1.83 40.35 -41.66
C GLU A 776 1.40 38.88 -41.71
N GLY A 777 2.26 37.95 -41.25
CA GLY A 777 1.94 36.52 -41.08
C GLY A 777 2.15 35.67 -42.34
N VAL A 778 2.83 36.21 -43.38
CA VAL A 778 3.21 35.42 -44.55
C VAL A 778 4.33 34.46 -44.19
N VAL A 779 4.12 33.15 -44.42
CA VAL A 779 5.09 32.09 -44.09
C VAL A 779 5.56 31.42 -45.38
N ILE A 780 6.87 31.26 -45.50
CA ILE A 780 7.48 30.40 -46.53
C ILE A 780 8.26 29.29 -45.91
N ARG A 781 8.22 28.11 -46.51
CA ARG A 781 9.05 26.93 -46.13
C ARG A 781 10.03 26.71 -47.28
N THR A 782 11.34 26.68 -46.94
CA THR A 782 12.40 26.51 -47.92
C THR A 782 13.48 25.56 -47.40
N SER A 783 14.04 24.73 -48.28
CA SER A 783 15.20 23.89 -47.94
C SER A 783 16.43 24.77 -47.75
N VAL A 784 17.24 24.44 -46.71
CA VAL A 784 18.53 25.14 -46.50
C VAL A 784 19.47 24.95 -47.67
N GLU A 785 19.46 23.79 -48.34
CA GLU A 785 20.26 23.52 -49.54
C GLU A 785 19.98 24.53 -50.67
N SER A 786 18.71 24.98 -50.82
CA SER A 786 18.30 25.95 -51.85
C SER A 786 18.84 27.38 -51.60
N ILE A 787 19.28 27.67 -50.38
CA ILE A 787 19.81 29.00 -50.00
C ILE A 787 21.27 29.05 -50.32
N SER A 788 21.72 30.11 -51.01
CA SER A 788 23.10 30.29 -51.46
C SER A 788 24.08 30.31 -50.26
N GLN A 789 25.07 29.44 -50.29
CA GLN A 789 26.21 29.49 -49.40
C GLN A 789 27.18 30.59 -49.84
N LEU A 790 27.44 31.57 -49.00
CA LEU A 790 28.23 32.77 -49.32
C LEU A 790 29.16 33.12 -48.17
N GLY A 791 30.32 33.67 -48.47
CA GLY A 791 31.29 34.12 -47.47
C GLY A 791 30.74 35.25 -46.57
N ARG A 792 31.35 35.46 -45.43
CA ARG A 792 30.92 36.35 -44.34
C ARG A 792 30.55 37.78 -44.81
N SER A 793 31.38 38.42 -45.65
CA SER A 793 31.16 39.82 -46.13
C SER A 793 30.09 39.94 -47.22
N ALA A 794 29.54 38.84 -47.73
CA ALA A 794 28.55 38.95 -48.81
C ALA A 794 27.22 39.53 -48.32
N GLN A 795 26.51 40.20 -49.27
CA GLN A 795 25.24 40.91 -48.96
C GLN A 795 23.98 39.98 -48.90
N GLY A 796 24.13 38.71 -49.21
CA GLY A 796 23.02 37.74 -49.28
C GLY A 796 22.20 37.86 -50.57
N VAL A 797 21.35 36.88 -50.83
CA VAL A 797 20.39 36.76 -51.94
C VAL A 797 18.96 36.90 -51.41
N ARG A 798 18.01 37.13 -52.32
CA ARG A 798 16.59 37.18 -51.92
C ARG A 798 16.10 35.77 -51.64
N VAL A 799 15.75 35.53 -50.40
CA VAL A 799 15.23 34.25 -49.92
C VAL A 799 13.69 34.30 -49.81
N MET A 800 13.14 35.45 -49.44
CA MET A 800 11.71 35.68 -49.33
C MET A 800 11.33 36.98 -50.04
N ASN A 801 10.24 36.99 -50.84
CA ASN A 801 9.65 38.19 -51.32
C ASN A 801 8.71 38.79 -50.29
N VAL A 802 9.04 39.97 -49.80
CA VAL A 802 8.29 40.70 -48.79
C VAL A 802 7.68 41.93 -49.41
N ALA A 803 6.41 42.21 -49.12
CA ALA A 803 5.74 43.42 -49.57
C ALA A 803 6.40 44.68 -48.98
N ASP A 804 6.27 45.83 -49.62
CA ASP A 804 6.92 47.10 -49.16
C ASP A 804 6.40 47.52 -47.75
N SER A 805 5.18 47.13 -47.41
CA SER A 805 4.55 47.36 -46.09
C SER A 805 4.93 46.35 -45.03
N ASP A 806 5.48 45.18 -45.42
CA ASP A 806 5.73 44.03 -44.55
C ASP A 806 7.25 43.86 -44.27
N LYS A 807 7.59 43.06 -43.22
CA LYS A 807 8.98 42.77 -42.85
C LYS A 807 9.10 41.35 -42.35
N VAL A 808 10.21 40.68 -42.66
CA VAL A 808 10.53 39.42 -41.99
C VAL A 808 10.73 39.65 -40.49
N CYS A 809 10.06 38.88 -39.66
CA CYS A 809 10.18 39.02 -38.22
C CYS A 809 11.00 37.88 -37.56
N THR A 810 10.91 36.62 -38.06
CA THR A 810 11.62 35.49 -37.46
C THR A 810 11.86 34.35 -38.44
N CYS A 811 12.70 33.39 -38.06
CA CYS A 811 12.87 32.13 -38.77
C CYS A 811 12.98 30.97 -37.78
N ALA A 812 12.46 29.80 -38.14
CA ALA A 812 12.50 28.58 -37.40
C ALA A 812 12.95 27.41 -38.28
N ILE A 813 13.58 26.39 -37.66
CA ILE A 813 13.90 25.14 -38.35
C ILE A 813 12.64 24.27 -38.31
N ALA A 814 12.19 23.78 -39.49
CA ALA A 814 11.15 22.77 -39.57
C ALA A 814 11.78 21.40 -39.28
N THR A 815 11.54 20.84 -38.10
CA THR A 815 12.01 19.51 -37.76
C THR A 815 11.16 18.43 -38.44
N GLU A 816 11.71 17.77 -39.46
CA GLU A 816 11.24 16.45 -39.89
C GLU A 816 12.13 15.36 -39.22
N ASP A 817 11.50 14.22 -38.88
CA ASP A 817 12.18 13.08 -38.25
C ASP A 817 13.45 12.69 -39.02
N LYS A 818 14.59 12.84 -38.41
CA LYS A 818 15.84 12.21 -38.90
C LYS A 818 15.76 10.70 -38.60
N LYS A 819 15.60 9.87 -39.63
CA LYS A 819 15.81 8.42 -39.56
C LYS A 819 17.20 8.14 -39.03
N LYS A 820 17.32 7.31 -38.00
CA LYS A 820 18.54 6.56 -37.75
C LYS A 820 18.69 5.57 -38.89
N ASP A 821 19.69 5.76 -39.75
CA ASP A 821 20.14 4.72 -40.66
C ASP A 821 20.77 3.60 -39.86
N GLY A 822 20.28 2.37 -40.07
CA GLY A 822 20.89 1.13 -39.61
C GLY A 822 19.85 0.12 -39.14
N ASP A 823 19.22 -0.55 -40.09
CA ASP A 823 19.08 -1.99 -40.16
C ASP A 823 18.35 -2.34 -41.47
N GLU A 824 19.16 -2.87 -42.39
CA GLU A 824 18.71 -3.70 -43.51
C GLU A 824 18.26 -5.03 -42.92
N ASP A 825 17.04 -5.46 -43.21
CA ASP A 825 16.73 -6.85 -43.46
C ASP A 825 15.51 -6.97 -44.35
N ASP A 826 15.75 -7.69 -45.41
CA ASP A 826 14.80 -8.25 -46.38
C ASP A 826 13.67 -8.99 -45.68
N ASP A 827 12.45 -8.82 -46.18
CA ASP A 827 11.67 -9.95 -46.67
C ASP A 827 10.47 -9.49 -47.46
N ALA A 828 10.49 -9.86 -48.71
CA ALA A 828 9.36 -9.83 -49.63
C ALA A 828 8.36 -10.88 -49.23
N ASP A 829 7.08 -10.54 -49.23
CA ASP A 829 6.06 -11.42 -49.79
C ASP A 829 4.77 -10.69 -50.14
N ASP A 830 4.43 -10.91 -51.38
CA ASP A 830 3.17 -10.64 -52.09
C ASP A 830 1.92 -10.94 -51.27
N PHE A 831 0.88 -10.14 -51.44
CA PHE A 831 -0.47 -10.59 -51.70
C PHE A 831 -1.38 -9.50 -52.25
N ASP A 832 -1.75 -9.72 -53.49
CA ASP A 832 -2.90 -9.43 -54.30
C ASP A 832 -3.94 -8.32 -53.92
N GLU A 833 -4.14 -7.51 -54.93
CA GLU A 833 -5.29 -6.65 -55.17
C GLU A 833 -6.60 -7.44 -55.18
N VAL A 834 -7.61 -6.88 -54.55
CA VAL A 834 -9.00 -7.07 -54.98
C VAL A 834 -9.71 -5.73 -55.08
N GLU A 835 -10.22 -5.53 -56.25
CA GLU A 835 -10.89 -4.39 -56.78
C GLU A 835 -12.15 -3.96 -56.03
N THR A 836 -12.41 -2.70 -56.11
CA THR A 836 -13.63 -1.96 -55.80
C THR A 836 -14.78 -2.32 -56.73
N ALA A 837 -15.97 -2.42 -56.18
CA ALA A 837 -17.20 -2.17 -56.95
C ALA A 837 -18.16 -1.32 -56.10
N ASP A 838 -18.48 -0.20 -56.69
CA ASP A 838 -19.56 0.75 -56.38
C ASP A 838 -20.94 0.05 -56.54
N SER A 839 -21.92 0.40 -55.74
CA SER A 839 -23.16 1.08 -56.23
C SER A 839 -24.32 0.98 -55.21
N ASN A 840 -24.84 2.16 -54.89
CA ASN A 840 -26.25 2.59 -54.88
C ASN A 840 -27.26 2.04 -53.84
N ASP A 841 -27.76 3.01 -53.09
CA ASP A 841 -29.19 3.33 -52.82
C ASP A 841 -30.21 2.22 -52.98
N VAL A 842 -31.03 2.01 -51.95
CA VAL A 842 -32.50 1.99 -52.03
C VAL A 842 -33.14 2.03 -50.63
N ASP A 843 -34.18 2.77 -50.54
CA ASP A 843 -35.16 3.22 -49.57
C ASP A 843 -35.66 2.27 -48.49
N ALA A 844 -36.22 2.95 -47.47
CA ALA A 844 -37.12 2.51 -46.40
C ALA A 844 -38.32 1.68 -46.97
N ASP A 845 -38.78 0.75 -46.16
CA ASP A 845 -40.20 0.64 -45.85
C ASP A 845 -40.44 -0.37 -44.67
N GLU A 846 -41.41 0.03 -43.89
CA GLU A 846 -42.12 -0.58 -42.76
C GLU A 846 -42.42 -2.06 -42.95
N ILE A 847 -42.40 -2.84 -41.85
CA ILE A 847 -43.37 -3.88 -41.53
C ILE A 847 -43.55 -3.97 -40.03
N GLU A 848 -44.71 -3.54 -39.53
CA GLU A 848 -45.38 -3.98 -38.32
C GLU A 848 -45.75 -5.44 -38.42
N ALA A 849 -45.63 -6.20 -37.32
CA ALA A 849 -46.48 -7.38 -37.08
C ALA A 849 -46.59 -7.63 -35.59
N ASP A 850 -47.80 -7.44 -35.18
CA ASP A 850 -48.44 -7.90 -33.92
C ASP A 850 -48.13 -9.38 -33.64
N VAL A 851 -48.01 -9.74 -32.37
CA VAL A 851 -48.55 -10.99 -31.80
C VAL A 851 -48.78 -10.81 -30.28
N ASP A 852 -49.98 -10.85 -29.93
CA ASP A 852 -50.87 -11.22 -28.87
C ASP A 852 -50.27 -11.62 -27.50
N VAL A 853 -50.90 -11.03 -26.54
CA VAL A 853 -50.99 -11.34 -25.10
C VAL A 853 -51.95 -12.51 -24.93
N GLU A 854 -51.57 -13.50 -24.15
CA GLU A 854 -52.53 -14.33 -23.41
C GLU A 854 -52.10 -14.43 -21.94
N ASP A 855 -52.97 -13.86 -21.11
CA ASP A 855 -53.13 -14.09 -19.67
C ASP A 855 -53.63 -15.51 -19.43
N GLU A 856 -53.06 -16.20 -18.43
CA GLU A 856 -53.79 -17.14 -17.63
C GLU A 856 -53.42 -17.02 -16.16
N LEU A 857 -54.36 -16.49 -15.44
CA LEU A 857 -54.57 -16.60 -14.01
C LEU A 857 -55.01 -18.03 -13.69
N ASP A 858 -54.44 -18.66 -12.69
CA ASP A 858 -55.20 -19.60 -11.87
C ASP A 858 -54.81 -19.52 -10.39
N GLU A 859 -55.78 -19.12 -9.63
CA GLU A 859 -55.90 -19.20 -8.19
C GLU A 859 -56.17 -20.63 -7.76
N THR A 860 -55.56 -21.12 -6.69
CA THR A 860 -56.24 -21.95 -5.70
C THR A 860 -55.64 -21.83 -4.34
N GLU A 861 -56.51 -21.48 -3.44
CA GLU A 861 -56.40 -21.47 -2.00
C GLU A 861 -56.20 -22.87 -1.36
N ASP A 862 -55.75 -22.82 -0.10
CA ASP A 862 -56.20 -23.52 1.09
C ASP A 862 -55.44 -24.76 1.62
N ASP A 863 -55.15 -24.57 2.91
CA ASP A 863 -55.19 -25.50 4.07
C ASP A 863 -54.01 -26.48 4.34
N GLU A 864 -53.23 -26.24 5.36
CA GLU A 864 -53.08 -26.66 6.75
C GLU A 864 -51.77 -26.15 7.36
#